data_a02ee6e2c9dab54b35ddf6b3c9d3bacb
#
_entry.id   a02ee6e2c9dab54b35ddf6b3c9d3bacb
#
_cell.length_a   1.000
_cell.length_b   1.000
_cell.length_c   1.000
_cell.angle_alpha   90.00
_cell.angle_beta   90.00
_cell.angle_gamma   90.00
#
_symmetry.space_group_name_H-M   'P 1'
#
loop_
_entity.id
_entity.type
_entity.pdbx_description
1 polymer ?
#
loop_
_entity_poly.entity_id
_entity_poly.type
_entity_poly.pdbx_seq_one_letter_code
_entity_poly.pdbx_strand_id
1 'polypeptide(L)'
;MVKKNKTTTDIKLTITMLVSNRIKTIRKCMDSINPILQKVSSELIVVDTGSTDGSIDIVREYTDKIVTFSWCDDFSAARNAGLEKAQGEWVMFLDDDEWFEDVTEIIVFFNTGEYKKYNRGVYIARNYGDFGGTTWSDSNATRMVKRYPTTKFIGMIHEYLWPQVEPTKYFESYVHHYGYVHTTEAENREHSKRNISLIEKELKLEPNNFRLRVQAIQEYYGIREFRKTLELCQSVMNDYEMDNEIKIFAGYACNYMLRTYIAMEEWEKGYEYGNDLLLNGVPTAISLMGNVREMIKICRMSKRYKEGIRCVKKYLESFDVLSKEINKEEIYLDLSRYLQASERELVYQEGIALGILGEDEELVDTCFRSMNWDKSPFSLYPDTLDYIIEYLSYIEFEEIHNEVWKKLCIKELFVPQIEKNIQKYRESEEKYEKLLSLFEYNMHDSWFIKKYRFYYHMLYVKKWSKESAEDELSNLLEKTANPLLIEDDLWDIIKNNDLSLEKVIYNISHIRWLHIVREWMELGLKKQVDIDRIYEFLHIEEKQDIRSQFVKLKYKEYQICRNNSKEIDNNILSDIEEYSTLSMAYFSKIYNSFVFEEENITMLPPEGLFAFYITKALEQKKQGDISSYCKLLVKAGQAHPGMREYCKELLKEEQKRYKYIKEEKKEENEFELLASQIKEKIRGLIKEENFEPARLFIANLEQLLPMDEEVQELKKLIN
;
A
#
# COMPACT_ATOMS: atom_id res chain seq x y z
N MET A 1 -40.81 4.11 -59.52
CA MET A 1 -40.42 4.59 -58.21
C MET A 1 -39.92 3.41 -57.38
N VAL A 2 -38.60 3.23 -57.34
CA VAL A 2 -37.96 2.19 -56.54
C VAL A 2 -37.72 2.78 -55.14
N LYS A 3 -38.40 2.25 -54.13
CA LYS A 3 -38.13 2.59 -52.75
C LYS A 3 -36.71 2.09 -52.41
N LYS A 4 -35.77 3.04 -52.21
CA LYS A 4 -34.50 2.76 -51.56
C LYS A 4 -34.78 2.19 -50.16
N ASN A 5 -34.54 0.89 -49.99
CA ASN A 5 -34.44 0.27 -48.68
C ASN A 5 -33.32 1.01 -47.89
N LYS A 6 -33.67 1.58 -46.77
CA LYS A 6 -32.68 1.99 -45.77
C LYS A 6 -31.86 0.77 -45.42
N THR A 7 -30.61 0.76 -45.78
CA THR A 7 -29.63 -0.18 -45.27
C THR A 7 -29.61 -0.04 -43.74
N THR A 8 -30.18 -1.03 -43.06
CA THR A 8 -29.91 -1.24 -41.62
C THR A 8 -28.40 -1.41 -41.52
N THR A 9 -27.73 -0.47 -40.86
CA THR A 9 -26.31 -0.64 -40.49
C THR A 9 -26.25 -1.88 -39.59
N ASP A 10 -25.62 -2.98 -40.11
CA ASP A 10 -25.43 -4.20 -39.33
C ASP A 10 -24.50 -3.89 -38.14
N ILE A 11 -25.09 -3.63 -36.99
CA ILE A 11 -24.36 -3.42 -35.76
C ILE A 11 -23.79 -4.78 -35.33
N LYS A 12 -22.45 -4.86 -35.27
CA LYS A 12 -21.75 -6.10 -34.92
C LYS A 12 -21.73 -6.30 -33.40
N LEU A 13 -21.57 -5.20 -32.64
CA LEU A 13 -21.39 -5.24 -31.19
C LEU A 13 -22.28 -4.21 -30.48
N THR A 14 -23.04 -4.65 -29.50
CA THR A 14 -23.61 -3.79 -28.47
C THR A 14 -22.77 -3.87 -27.21
N ILE A 15 -22.29 -2.72 -26.72
CA ILE A 15 -21.69 -2.60 -25.39
C ILE A 15 -22.80 -2.14 -24.45
N THR A 16 -22.99 -2.84 -23.32
CA THR A 16 -23.98 -2.44 -22.31
C THR A 16 -23.26 -2.19 -20.98
N MET A 17 -23.74 -1.20 -20.22
CA MET A 17 -23.16 -0.79 -18.95
C MET A 17 -24.25 -0.35 -17.98
N LEU A 18 -24.10 -0.75 -16.70
CA LEU A 18 -24.86 -0.13 -15.60
C LEU A 18 -24.07 1.04 -15.03
N VAL A 19 -24.74 2.13 -14.68
CA VAL A 19 -24.11 3.29 -14.06
C VAL A 19 -24.90 3.73 -12.83
N SER A 20 -24.17 3.97 -11.73
CA SER A 20 -24.75 4.51 -10.50
C SER A 20 -23.70 5.31 -9.70
N ASN A 21 -23.72 6.64 -9.80
CA ASN A 21 -22.84 7.53 -9.02
C ASN A 21 -21.33 7.20 -9.14
N ARG A 22 -20.80 7.23 -10.38
CA ARG A 22 -19.43 6.86 -10.71
C ARG A 22 -18.60 7.99 -11.33
N ILE A 23 -18.84 9.22 -10.91
CA ILE A 23 -18.16 10.41 -11.44
C ILE A 23 -16.63 10.29 -11.48
N LYS A 24 -16.03 9.54 -10.54
CA LYS A 24 -14.57 9.36 -10.45
C LYS A 24 -13.99 8.40 -11.48
N THR A 25 -14.73 7.40 -11.94
CA THR A 25 -14.24 6.30 -12.79
C THR A 25 -14.84 6.29 -14.18
N ILE A 26 -16.09 6.76 -14.32
CA ILE A 26 -16.86 6.63 -15.57
C ILE A 26 -16.14 7.22 -16.80
N ARG A 27 -15.47 8.36 -16.70
CA ARG A 27 -14.74 8.95 -17.83
C ARG A 27 -13.65 8.01 -18.34
N LYS A 28 -12.85 7.46 -17.42
CA LYS A 28 -11.76 6.53 -17.75
C LYS A 28 -12.30 5.25 -18.40
N CYS A 29 -13.42 4.75 -17.87
CA CYS A 29 -14.14 3.62 -18.44
C CYS A 29 -14.57 3.91 -19.88
N MET A 30 -15.27 5.03 -20.11
CA MET A 30 -15.75 5.45 -21.43
C MET A 30 -14.61 5.67 -22.44
N ASP A 31 -13.54 6.35 -22.03
CA ASP A 31 -12.37 6.59 -22.88
C ASP A 31 -11.73 5.28 -23.34
N SER A 32 -11.68 4.26 -22.48
CA SER A 32 -11.08 2.96 -22.79
C SER A 32 -11.83 2.19 -23.87
N ILE A 33 -13.15 2.32 -23.96
CA ILE A 33 -13.99 1.65 -24.96
C ILE A 33 -14.25 2.51 -26.20
N ASN A 34 -13.98 3.82 -26.13
CA ASN A 34 -14.20 4.75 -27.23
C ASN A 34 -13.53 4.32 -28.57
N PRO A 35 -12.29 3.75 -28.56
CA PRO A 35 -11.70 3.22 -29.80
C PRO A 35 -12.53 2.08 -30.43
N ILE A 36 -13.25 1.27 -29.66
CA ILE A 36 -14.17 0.26 -30.19
C ILE A 36 -15.35 0.94 -30.86
N LEU A 37 -15.96 1.93 -30.18
CA LEU A 37 -17.11 2.69 -30.72
C LEU A 37 -16.78 3.40 -32.03
N GLN A 38 -15.55 3.88 -32.19
CA GLN A 38 -15.09 4.58 -33.39
C GLN A 38 -14.70 3.64 -34.53
N LYS A 39 -14.14 2.45 -34.25
CA LYS A 39 -13.51 1.58 -35.27
C LYS A 39 -14.31 0.32 -35.59
N VAL A 40 -15.28 -0.06 -34.77
CA VAL A 40 -16.18 -1.20 -34.98
C VAL A 40 -17.60 -0.68 -35.21
N SER A 41 -18.36 -1.31 -36.11
CA SER A 41 -19.81 -1.04 -36.21
C SER A 41 -20.48 -1.47 -34.91
N SER A 42 -20.56 -0.58 -33.93
CA SER A 42 -20.99 -0.85 -32.57
C SER A 42 -21.91 0.24 -32.03
N GLU A 43 -22.55 -0.06 -30.92
CA GLU A 43 -23.37 0.86 -30.13
C GLU A 43 -23.06 0.71 -28.66
N LEU A 44 -23.25 1.80 -27.89
CA LEU A 44 -23.16 1.80 -26.43
C LEU A 44 -24.56 2.10 -25.86
N ILE A 45 -25.04 1.23 -24.97
CA ILE A 45 -26.26 1.40 -24.21
C ILE A 45 -25.94 1.45 -22.74
N VAL A 46 -26.28 2.55 -22.11
CA VAL A 46 -26.06 2.75 -20.67
C VAL A 46 -27.40 2.69 -19.94
N VAL A 47 -27.42 1.92 -18.87
CA VAL A 47 -28.57 1.85 -17.96
C VAL A 47 -28.23 2.66 -16.71
N ASP A 48 -28.91 3.77 -16.55
CA ASP A 48 -28.79 4.62 -15.36
C ASP A 48 -29.74 4.15 -14.27
N THR A 49 -29.20 3.75 -13.13
CA THR A 49 -30.00 3.26 -11.99
C THR A 49 -30.26 4.34 -10.93
N GLY A 50 -30.14 5.62 -11.32
CA GLY A 50 -30.45 6.77 -10.49
C GLY A 50 -29.25 7.61 -10.07
N SER A 51 -28.34 7.87 -11.01
CA SER A 51 -27.16 8.72 -10.76
C SER A 51 -27.54 10.17 -10.51
N THR A 52 -26.89 10.80 -9.52
CA THR A 52 -27.11 12.18 -9.09
C THR A 52 -25.83 13.02 -9.03
N ASP A 53 -24.66 12.41 -9.33
CA ASP A 53 -23.34 13.00 -9.14
C ASP A 53 -22.72 13.60 -10.41
N GLY A 54 -23.48 13.65 -11.53
CA GLY A 54 -23.00 14.11 -12.84
C GLY A 54 -22.40 13.01 -13.72
N SER A 55 -22.37 11.76 -13.29
CA SER A 55 -21.88 10.62 -14.11
C SER A 55 -22.56 10.55 -15.47
N ILE A 56 -23.87 10.78 -15.52
CA ILE A 56 -24.66 10.70 -16.75
C ILE A 56 -24.34 11.82 -17.74
N ASP A 57 -23.90 12.98 -17.28
CA ASP A 57 -23.48 14.05 -18.16
C ASP A 57 -22.22 13.67 -18.93
N ILE A 58 -21.28 12.96 -18.28
CA ILE A 58 -20.11 12.38 -18.94
C ILE A 58 -20.53 11.30 -19.95
N VAL A 59 -21.45 10.40 -19.58
CA VAL A 59 -21.95 9.34 -20.48
C VAL A 59 -22.54 9.92 -21.78
N ARG A 60 -23.26 11.05 -21.70
CA ARG A 60 -23.85 11.74 -22.85
C ARG A 60 -22.82 12.22 -23.89
N GLU A 61 -21.56 12.36 -23.53
CA GLU A 61 -20.49 12.68 -24.46
C GLU A 61 -20.20 11.51 -25.43
N TYR A 62 -20.59 10.26 -25.08
CA TYR A 62 -20.30 9.05 -25.81
C TYR A 62 -21.51 8.36 -26.44
N THR A 63 -22.69 8.54 -25.85
CA THR A 63 -23.93 7.94 -26.34
C THR A 63 -25.20 8.68 -25.89
N ASP A 64 -26.18 8.70 -26.77
CA ASP A 64 -27.56 9.16 -26.46
C ASP A 64 -28.47 8.00 -26.01
N LYS A 65 -27.99 6.74 -26.08
CA LYS A 65 -28.75 5.55 -25.74
C LYS A 65 -28.68 5.28 -24.24
N ILE A 66 -29.39 6.07 -23.47
CA ILE A 66 -29.47 5.96 -22.01
C ILE A 66 -30.85 5.45 -21.64
N VAL A 67 -30.89 4.38 -20.87
CA VAL A 67 -32.10 3.75 -20.31
C VAL A 67 -32.16 4.09 -18.82
N THR A 68 -33.18 4.82 -18.39
CA THR A 68 -33.41 5.03 -16.96
C THR A 68 -34.10 3.81 -16.38
N PHE A 69 -33.57 3.28 -15.30
CA PHE A 69 -34.08 2.11 -14.59
C PHE A 69 -34.19 2.39 -13.09
N SER A 70 -35.38 2.23 -12.53
CA SER A 70 -35.55 2.35 -11.08
C SER A 70 -34.98 1.10 -10.40
N TRP A 71 -33.96 1.31 -9.58
CA TRP A 71 -33.31 0.21 -8.87
C TRP A 71 -34.31 -0.62 -8.05
N CYS A 72 -34.24 -1.94 -8.21
CA CYS A 72 -35.17 -2.91 -7.60
C CYS A 72 -34.45 -4.07 -6.90
N ASP A 73 -33.19 -3.89 -6.50
CA ASP A 73 -32.35 -4.93 -5.88
C ASP A 73 -32.12 -6.17 -6.79
N ASP A 74 -32.04 -5.95 -8.10
CA ASP A 74 -31.81 -7.00 -9.10
C ASP A 74 -30.94 -6.46 -10.23
N PHE A 75 -29.67 -6.88 -10.25
CA PHE A 75 -28.71 -6.49 -11.29
C PHE A 75 -29.10 -7.04 -12.66
N SER A 76 -29.59 -8.29 -12.74
CA SER A 76 -30.06 -8.85 -14.01
C SER A 76 -31.22 -8.08 -14.60
N ALA A 77 -32.19 -7.68 -13.79
CA ALA A 77 -33.30 -6.87 -14.26
C ALA A 77 -32.82 -5.55 -14.87
N ALA A 78 -31.91 -4.85 -14.18
CA ALA A 78 -31.34 -3.61 -14.67
C ALA A 78 -30.54 -3.84 -16.00
N ARG A 79 -29.67 -4.84 -16.06
CA ARG A 79 -28.92 -5.14 -17.29
C ARG A 79 -29.81 -5.61 -18.44
N ASN A 80 -30.85 -6.37 -18.16
CA ASN A 80 -31.81 -6.81 -19.17
C ASN A 80 -32.59 -5.64 -19.79
N ALA A 81 -32.88 -4.57 -19.01
CA ALA A 81 -33.49 -3.36 -19.55
C ALA A 81 -32.63 -2.70 -20.65
N GLY A 82 -31.31 -2.71 -20.48
CA GLY A 82 -30.36 -2.30 -21.52
C GLY A 82 -30.28 -3.29 -22.68
N LEU A 83 -30.20 -4.59 -22.37
CA LEU A 83 -30.09 -5.65 -23.36
C LEU A 83 -31.30 -5.71 -24.31
N GLU A 84 -32.50 -5.39 -23.84
CA GLU A 84 -33.71 -5.27 -24.68
C GLU A 84 -33.57 -4.24 -25.81
N LYS A 85 -32.74 -3.24 -25.62
CA LYS A 85 -32.45 -2.21 -26.65
C LYS A 85 -31.30 -2.57 -27.57
N ALA A 86 -30.57 -3.66 -27.28
CA ALA A 86 -29.41 -4.09 -28.04
C ALA A 86 -29.79 -4.52 -29.46
N GLN A 87 -29.00 -4.03 -30.45
CA GLN A 87 -29.16 -4.36 -31.88
C GLN A 87 -27.98 -5.14 -32.41
N GLY A 88 -26.85 -5.21 -31.70
CA GLY A 88 -25.64 -5.87 -32.13
C GLY A 88 -25.81 -7.39 -32.30
N GLU A 89 -25.04 -7.98 -33.21
CA GLU A 89 -24.92 -9.45 -33.33
C GLU A 89 -24.27 -10.06 -32.09
N TRP A 90 -23.41 -9.28 -31.42
CA TRP A 90 -22.77 -9.61 -30.15
C TRP A 90 -23.13 -8.60 -29.08
N VAL A 91 -23.11 -9.07 -27.85
CA VAL A 91 -23.25 -8.23 -26.65
C VAL A 91 -22.00 -8.35 -25.79
N MET A 92 -21.45 -7.23 -25.36
CA MET A 92 -20.41 -7.12 -24.36
C MET A 92 -20.95 -6.26 -23.21
N PHE A 93 -20.64 -6.62 -21.98
CA PHE A 93 -20.91 -5.74 -20.84
C PHE A 93 -19.63 -5.38 -20.08
N LEU A 94 -19.61 -4.19 -19.52
CA LEU A 94 -18.52 -3.64 -18.74
C LEU A 94 -19.11 -2.96 -17.51
N ASP A 95 -18.43 -3.01 -16.39
CA ASP A 95 -18.83 -2.31 -15.19
C ASP A 95 -18.31 -0.87 -15.22
N ASP A 96 -18.96 0.06 -14.54
CA ASP A 96 -18.70 1.51 -14.58
C ASP A 96 -17.42 1.93 -13.83
N ASP A 97 -16.72 0.96 -13.23
CA ASP A 97 -15.43 1.08 -12.56
C ASP A 97 -14.33 0.19 -13.18
N GLU A 98 -14.60 -0.38 -14.37
CA GLU A 98 -13.64 -1.13 -15.16
C GLU A 98 -13.17 -0.32 -16.37
N TRP A 99 -11.91 -0.47 -16.78
CA TRP A 99 -11.38 0.11 -18.02
C TRP A 99 -10.32 -0.77 -18.65
N PHE A 100 -10.35 -0.87 -19.98
CA PHE A 100 -9.35 -1.62 -20.72
C PHE A 100 -8.00 -0.91 -20.77
N GLU A 101 -6.91 -1.68 -20.69
CA GLU A 101 -5.56 -1.18 -21.01
C GLU A 101 -5.38 -1.07 -22.53
N ASP A 102 -5.78 -2.09 -23.29
CA ASP A 102 -5.76 -2.09 -24.76
C ASP A 102 -6.95 -2.89 -25.32
N VAL A 103 -7.58 -2.34 -26.34
CA VAL A 103 -8.75 -2.94 -27.03
C VAL A 103 -8.44 -3.35 -28.47
N THR A 104 -7.18 -3.30 -28.90
CA THR A 104 -6.77 -3.55 -30.29
C THR A 104 -7.18 -4.95 -30.74
N GLU A 105 -7.00 -5.96 -29.90
CA GLU A 105 -7.39 -7.36 -30.24
C GLU A 105 -8.90 -7.47 -30.46
N ILE A 106 -9.72 -6.82 -29.64
CA ILE A 106 -11.19 -6.80 -29.78
C ILE A 106 -11.59 -6.11 -31.08
N ILE A 107 -10.96 -4.99 -31.43
CA ILE A 107 -11.21 -4.27 -32.69
C ILE A 107 -10.87 -5.16 -33.88
N VAL A 108 -9.72 -5.82 -33.87
CA VAL A 108 -9.29 -6.74 -34.94
C VAL A 108 -10.27 -7.90 -35.07
N PHE A 109 -10.69 -8.52 -33.97
CA PHE A 109 -11.65 -9.61 -33.93
C PHE A 109 -12.96 -9.29 -34.70
N PHE A 110 -13.52 -8.10 -34.47
CA PHE A 110 -14.74 -7.69 -35.15
C PHE A 110 -14.51 -7.24 -36.59
N ASN A 111 -13.41 -6.56 -36.89
CA ASN A 111 -13.14 -5.98 -38.21
C ASN A 111 -12.68 -7.01 -39.23
N THR A 112 -11.94 -8.04 -38.81
CA THR A 112 -11.53 -9.16 -39.69
C THR A 112 -12.65 -10.16 -39.97
N GLY A 113 -13.74 -10.10 -39.21
CA GLY A 113 -14.81 -11.08 -39.27
C GLY A 113 -14.52 -12.39 -38.52
N GLU A 114 -13.45 -12.42 -37.75
CA GLU A 114 -13.08 -13.58 -36.91
C GLU A 114 -14.19 -13.92 -35.92
N TYR A 115 -14.92 -12.94 -35.40
CA TYR A 115 -16.05 -13.10 -34.46
C TYR A 115 -17.13 -14.09 -34.94
N LYS A 116 -17.23 -14.34 -36.24
CA LYS A 116 -18.19 -15.30 -36.84
C LYS A 116 -17.87 -16.77 -36.52
N LYS A 117 -16.62 -17.04 -36.08
CA LYS A 117 -16.15 -18.38 -35.75
C LYS A 117 -16.42 -18.75 -34.28
N TYR A 118 -16.84 -17.79 -33.48
CA TYR A 118 -17.02 -17.96 -32.03
C TYR A 118 -18.44 -17.58 -31.62
N ASN A 119 -18.81 -18.00 -30.41
CA ASN A 119 -20.09 -17.65 -29.79
C ASN A 119 -19.93 -17.00 -28.43
N ARG A 120 -18.74 -17.09 -27.83
CA ARG A 120 -18.41 -16.51 -26.53
C ARG A 120 -17.02 -15.84 -26.57
N GLY A 121 -16.87 -14.76 -25.84
CA GLY A 121 -15.58 -14.07 -25.65
C GLY A 121 -15.28 -13.89 -24.17
N VAL A 122 -14.03 -14.17 -23.82
CA VAL A 122 -13.51 -14.08 -22.46
C VAL A 122 -12.28 -13.17 -22.48
N TYR A 123 -12.26 -12.16 -21.64
CA TYR A 123 -11.07 -11.35 -21.42
C TYR A 123 -10.66 -11.37 -19.92
N ILE A 124 -9.51 -10.85 -19.62
CA ILE A 124 -8.95 -10.89 -18.27
C ILE A 124 -9.49 -9.71 -17.45
N ALA A 125 -10.04 -9.96 -16.28
CA ALA A 125 -10.30 -8.96 -15.26
C ALA A 125 -9.14 -8.95 -14.27
N ARG A 126 -8.38 -7.86 -14.23
CA ARG A 126 -7.29 -7.62 -13.28
C ARG A 126 -7.82 -6.95 -12.05
N ASN A 127 -8.06 -7.75 -11.02
CA ASN A 127 -8.63 -7.32 -9.74
C ASN A 127 -7.51 -6.86 -8.82
N TYR A 128 -7.46 -5.57 -8.51
CA TYR A 128 -6.45 -5.01 -7.63
C TYR A 128 -6.81 -5.23 -6.16
N GLY A 129 -5.79 -5.46 -5.34
CA GLY A 129 -5.89 -5.59 -3.89
C GLY A 129 -5.52 -4.31 -3.13
N ASP A 130 -4.91 -3.33 -3.82
CA ASP A 130 -4.53 -2.05 -3.25
C ASP A 130 -4.64 -0.91 -4.28
N PHE A 131 -4.79 0.35 -3.79
CA PHE A 131 -4.91 1.53 -4.66
C PHE A 131 -3.63 1.87 -5.43
N GLY A 132 -2.46 1.40 -4.98
CA GLY A 132 -1.18 1.58 -5.65
C GLY A 132 -1.00 0.65 -6.84
N GLY A 133 -1.87 -0.35 -7.02
CA GLY A 133 -1.77 -1.34 -8.09
C GLY A 133 -0.58 -2.28 -7.93
N THR A 134 -0.08 -2.44 -6.71
CA THR A 134 1.10 -3.28 -6.43
C THR A 134 0.75 -4.75 -6.26
N THR A 135 -0.50 -5.04 -5.87
CA THR A 135 -1.04 -6.39 -5.73
C THR A 135 -2.28 -6.56 -6.58
N TRP A 136 -2.37 -7.66 -7.32
CA TRP A 136 -3.55 -7.99 -8.14
C TRP A 136 -3.70 -9.48 -8.32
N SER A 137 -4.90 -9.89 -8.76
CA SER A 137 -5.20 -11.22 -9.25
C SER A 137 -5.93 -11.13 -10.58
N ASP A 138 -5.52 -11.93 -11.56
CA ASP A 138 -6.16 -12.00 -12.85
C ASP A 138 -7.21 -13.12 -12.85
N SER A 139 -8.40 -12.81 -13.35
CA SER A 139 -9.49 -13.78 -13.53
C SER A 139 -10.07 -13.69 -14.94
N ASN A 140 -10.46 -14.84 -15.50
CA ASN A 140 -11.14 -14.90 -16.78
C ASN A 140 -12.59 -14.47 -16.62
N ALA A 141 -12.99 -13.41 -17.33
CA ALA A 141 -14.34 -12.87 -17.28
C ALA A 141 -15.08 -13.14 -18.59
N THR A 142 -16.14 -13.95 -18.55
CA THR A 142 -17.04 -14.12 -19.68
C THR A 142 -17.95 -12.90 -19.81
N ARG A 143 -17.50 -11.90 -20.55
CA ARG A 143 -18.17 -10.61 -20.69
C ARG A 143 -18.74 -10.35 -22.09
N MET A 144 -18.52 -11.28 -23.04
CA MET A 144 -19.06 -11.18 -24.39
C MET A 144 -19.73 -12.47 -24.84
N VAL A 145 -20.90 -12.37 -25.45
CA VAL A 145 -21.60 -13.49 -26.09
C VAL A 145 -22.20 -13.06 -27.41
N LYS A 146 -22.31 -14.00 -28.34
CA LYS A 146 -23.18 -13.86 -29.52
C LYS A 146 -24.62 -13.78 -29.05
N ARG A 147 -25.37 -12.78 -29.57
CA ARG A 147 -26.74 -12.52 -29.14
C ARG A 147 -27.72 -13.46 -29.85
N TYR A 148 -28.50 -14.18 -29.07
CA TYR A 148 -29.62 -15.03 -29.49
C TYR A 148 -30.94 -14.42 -28.98
N PRO A 149 -32.10 -14.80 -29.51
CA PRO A 149 -33.40 -14.37 -28.97
C PRO A 149 -33.60 -14.70 -27.47
N THR A 150 -32.89 -15.73 -27.01
CA THR A 150 -32.93 -16.17 -25.60
C THR A 150 -31.86 -15.53 -24.72
N THR A 151 -30.98 -14.69 -25.29
CA THR A 151 -29.91 -14.05 -24.50
C THR A 151 -30.48 -13.13 -23.45
N LYS A 152 -30.07 -13.36 -22.23
CA LYS A 152 -30.48 -12.56 -21.06
C LYS A 152 -29.42 -12.65 -19.96
N PHE A 153 -29.44 -11.69 -19.06
CA PHE A 153 -28.74 -11.80 -17.79
C PHE A 153 -29.57 -12.62 -16.79
N ILE A 154 -28.91 -13.46 -16.01
CA ILE A 154 -29.50 -14.33 -14.98
C ILE A 154 -28.75 -14.11 -13.67
N GLY A 155 -29.49 -14.07 -12.54
CA GLY A 155 -29.02 -13.88 -11.19
C GLY A 155 -29.25 -12.45 -10.67
N MET A 156 -29.90 -12.28 -9.52
CA MET A 156 -30.11 -10.95 -8.90
C MET A 156 -28.79 -10.27 -8.57
N ILE A 157 -27.78 -11.07 -8.24
CA ILE A 157 -26.39 -10.66 -7.98
C ILE A 157 -25.43 -11.65 -8.60
N HIS A 158 -24.20 -11.20 -8.90
CA HIS A 158 -23.22 -12.01 -9.63
C HIS A 158 -23.79 -12.55 -10.95
N GLU A 159 -24.53 -11.69 -11.61
CA GLU A 159 -25.25 -12.00 -12.84
C GLU A 159 -24.30 -12.34 -13.98
N TYR A 160 -24.78 -13.17 -14.89
CA TYR A 160 -24.03 -13.58 -16.07
C TYR A 160 -24.92 -13.63 -17.31
N LEU A 161 -24.31 -13.45 -18.47
CA LEU A 161 -24.99 -13.62 -19.75
C LEU A 161 -25.27 -15.10 -20.04
N TRP A 162 -26.49 -15.42 -20.36
CA TRP A 162 -26.94 -16.74 -20.79
C TRP A 162 -27.60 -16.66 -22.18
N PRO A 163 -27.43 -17.65 -23.09
CA PRO A 163 -26.60 -18.85 -22.96
C PRO A 163 -25.12 -18.57 -23.25
N GLN A 164 -24.24 -19.37 -22.62
CA GLN A 164 -22.82 -19.37 -22.91
C GLN A 164 -22.51 -20.59 -23.82
N VAL A 165 -22.28 -20.33 -25.09
CA VAL A 165 -22.14 -21.37 -26.13
C VAL A 165 -20.71 -21.38 -26.67
N GLU A 166 -20.14 -22.58 -26.82
CA GLU A 166 -18.87 -22.78 -27.50
C GLU A 166 -19.01 -22.62 -29.04
N PRO A 167 -17.92 -22.27 -29.76
CA PRO A 167 -16.54 -22.09 -29.28
C PRO A 167 -16.28 -20.71 -28.65
N THR A 168 -15.31 -20.68 -27.74
CA THR A 168 -14.90 -19.49 -26.99
C THR A 168 -13.63 -18.86 -27.56
N LYS A 169 -13.62 -17.53 -27.73
CA LYS A 169 -12.41 -16.73 -27.95
C LYS A 169 -11.88 -16.24 -26.60
N TYR A 170 -10.64 -16.56 -26.32
CA TYR A 170 -9.91 -15.98 -25.19
C TYR A 170 -9.06 -14.81 -25.71
N PHE A 171 -9.24 -13.65 -25.11
CA PHE A 171 -8.49 -12.42 -25.39
C PHE A 171 -7.35 -12.25 -24.38
N GLU A 172 -6.23 -11.73 -24.85
CA GLU A 172 -5.14 -11.29 -23.98
C GLU A 172 -5.42 -9.90 -23.38
N SER A 173 -6.36 -9.16 -23.99
CA SER A 173 -6.84 -7.88 -23.47
C SER A 173 -7.36 -8.03 -22.04
N TYR A 174 -7.00 -7.08 -21.18
CA TYR A 174 -7.49 -7.07 -19.80
C TYR A 174 -8.10 -5.72 -19.41
N VAL A 175 -9.00 -5.79 -18.44
CA VAL A 175 -9.55 -4.62 -17.78
C VAL A 175 -8.91 -4.44 -16.40
N HIS A 176 -8.64 -3.19 -16.04
CA HIS A 176 -8.34 -2.82 -14.66
C HIS A 176 -9.64 -2.78 -13.86
N HIS A 177 -9.65 -3.42 -12.70
CA HIS A 177 -10.81 -3.45 -11.81
C HIS A 177 -10.37 -3.20 -10.37
N TYR A 178 -10.85 -2.10 -9.80
CA TYR A 178 -10.57 -1.68 -8.42
C TYR A 178 -11.77 -1.86 -7.49
N GLY A 179 -12.83 -2.51 -7.93
CA GLY A 179 -14.07 -2.69 -7.17
C GLY A 179 -13.91 -3.44 -5.84
N TYR A 180 -12.81 -4.16 -5.65
CA TYR A 180 -12.47 -4.84 -4.40
C TYR A 180 -11.60 -4.02 -3.46
N VAL A 181 -11.13 -2.84 -3.90
CA VAL A 181 -10.29 -1.97 -3.06
C VAL A 181 -11.17 -0.96 -2.34
N HIS A 182 -11.32 -1.15 -1.05
CA HIS A 182 -12.11 -0.27 -0.20
C HIS A 182 -11.18 0.62 0.63
N THR A 183 -11.57 1.88 0.85
CA THR A 183 -10.80 2.83 1.67
C THR A 183 -10.88 2.51 3.16
N THR A 184 -11.95 1.84 3.59
CA THR A 184 -12.18 1.46 4.99
C THR A 184 -12.81 0.08 5.11
N GLU A 185 -12.57 -0.59 6.25
CA GLU A 185 -13.26 -1.84 6.59
C GLU A 185 -14.80 -1.66 6.66
N ALA A 186 -15.28 -0.47 7.01
CA ALA A 186 -16.71 -0.18 7.09
C ALA A 186 -17.34 -0.22 5.70
N GLU A 187 -16.72 0.40 4.69
CA GLU A 187 -17.20 0.37 3.30
C GLU A 187 -17.25 -1.06 2.76
N ASN A 188 -16.19 -1.84 2.97
CA ASN A 188 -16.15 -3.26 2.60
C ASN A 188 -17.32 -4.02 3.25
N ARG A 189 -17.53 -3.81 4.55
CA ARG A 189 -18.61 -4.48 5.30
C ARG A 189 -20.01 -4.09 4.79
N GLU A 190 -20.24 -2.84 4.43
CA GLU A 190 -21.52 -2.40 3.85
C GLU A 190 -21.76 -3.01 2.47
N HIS A 191 -20.72 -3.05 1.63
CA HIS A 191 -20.77 -3.69 0.31
C HIS A 191 -21.15 -5.17 0.44
N SER A 192 -20.45 -5.92 1.28
CA SER A 192 -20.75 -7.34 1.52
C SER A 192 -22.13 -7.57 2.13
N LYS A 193 -22.58 -6.73 3.06
CA LYS A 193 -23.94 -6.82 3.62
C LYS A 193 -25.04 -6.65 2.56
N ARG A 194 -24.85 -5.70 1.63
CA ARG A 194 -25.77 -5.54 0.50
C ARG A 194 -25.79 -6.82 -0.34
N ASN A 195 -24.62 -7.36 -0.69
CA ASN A 195 -24.51 -8.58 -1.48
C ASN A 195 -25.15 -9.77 -0.78
N ILE A 196 -24.88 -9.96 0.51
CA ILE A 196 -25.51 -11.01 1.34
C ILE A 196 -27.03 -10.91 1.29
N SER A 197 -27.59 -9.69 1.44
CA SER A 197 -29.05 -9.49 1.40
C SER A 197 -29.66 -9.94 0.07
N LEU A 198 -29.00 -9.68 -1.06
CA LEU A 198 -29.44 -10.09 -2.38
C LEU A 198 -29.30 -11.61 -2.58
N ILE A 199 -28.17 -12.18 -2.16
CA ILE A 199 -27.93 -13.64 -2.22
C ILE A 199 -29.00 -14.37 -1.38
N GLU A 200 -29.30 -13.92 -0.17
CA GLU A 200 -30.29 -14.54 0.69
C GLU A 200 -31.71 -14.44 0.12
N LYS A 201 -32.06 -13.34 -0.57
CA LYS A 201 -33.34 -13.21 -1.28
C LYS A 201 -33.43 -14.26 -2.40
N GLU A 202 -32.41 -14.40 -3.21
CA GLU A 202 -32.39 -15.32 -4.33
C GLU A 202 -32.35 -16.79 -3.85
N LEU A 203 -31.57 -17.11 -2.80
CA LEU A 203 -31.54 -18.45 -2.20
C LEU A 203 -32.88 -18.88 -1.57
N LYS A 204 -33.75 -17.94 -1.16
CA LYS A 204 -35.13 -18.28 -0.76
C LYS A 204 -35.98 -18.80 -1.93
N LEU A 205 -35.69 -18.31 -3.14
CA LEU A 205 -36.38 -18.75 -4.38
C LEU A 205 -35.74 -20.01 -4.96
N GLU A 206 -34.42 -20.10 -4.87
CA GLU A 206 -33.62 -21.20 -5.41
C GLU A 206 -32.69 -21.79 -4.32
N PRO A 207 -33.22 -22.57 -3.36
CA PRO A 207 -32.40 -23.07 -2.24
C PRO A 207 -31.26 -23.97 -2.65
N ASN A 208 -31.36 -24.63 -3.79
CA ASN A 208 -30.35 -25.56 -4.34
C ASN A 208 -29.39 -24.88 -5.33
N ASN A 209 -29.34 -23.56 -5.36
CA ASN A 209 -28.35 -22.84 -6.15
C ASN A 209 -27.00 -22.84 -5.40
N PHE A 210 -26.22 -23.91 -5.60
CA PHE A 210 -24.92 -24.10 -4.92
C PHE A 210 -23.91 -23.02 -5.27
N ARG A 211 -23.99 -22.44 -6.47
CA ARG A 211 -23.14 -21.30 -6.85
C ARG A 211 -23.36 -20.12 -5.89
N LEU A 212 -24.62 -19.78 -5.64
CA LEU A 212 -24.95 -18.69 -4.72
C LEU A 212 -24.60 -19.02 -3.26
N ARG A 213 -24.73 -20.30 -2.83
CA ARG A 213 -24.29 -20.72 -1.49
C ARG A 213 -22.79 -20.52 -1.32
N VAL A 214 -21.98 -20.84 -2.33
CA VAL A 214 -20.54 -20.61 -2.28
C VAL A 214 -20.22 -19.13 -2.28
N GLN A 215 -20.94 -18.29 -3.01
CA GLN A 215 -20.79 -16.85 -2.96
C GLN A 215 -21.18 -16.28 -1.59
N ALA A 216 -22.23 -16.79 -0.96
CA ALA A 216 -22.57 -16.45 0.42
C ALA A 216 -21.43 -16.79 1.40
N ILE A 217 -20.79 -17.96 1.23
CA ILE A 217 -19.61 -18.36 2.03
C ILE A 217 -18.50 -17.31 1.88
N GLN A 218 -18.20 -16.85 0.67
CA GLN A 218 -17.18 -15.82 0.42
C GLN A 218 -17.50 -14.49 1.10
N GLU A 219 -18.73 -14.00 0.96
CA GLU A 219 -19.15 -12.73 1.53
C GLU A 219 -19.12 -12.77 3.07
N TYR A 220 -19.67 -13.82 3.69
CA TYR A 220 -19.63 -13.98 5.15
C TYR A 220 -18.20 -14.13 5.69
N TYR A 221 -17.33 -14.84 4.97
CA TYR A 221 -15.91 -14.93 5.29
C TYR A 221 -15.22 -13.56 5.22
N GLY A 222 -15.51 -12.78 4.17
CA GLY A 222 -14.95 -11.45 3.95
C GLY A 222 -15.27 -10.44 5.05
N ILE A 223 -16.49 -10.53 5.63
CA ILE A 223 -16.88 -9.69 6.78
C ILE A 223 -16.59 -10.30 8.14
N ARG A 224 -15.84 -11.42 8.16
CA ARG A 224 -15.43 -12.15 9.37
C ARG A 224 -16.59 -12.74 10.21
N GLU A 225 -17.72 -13.02 9.57
CA GLU A 225 -18.83 -13.76 10.21
C GLU A 225 -18.56 -15.27 10.15
N PHE A 226 -17.46 -15.67 10.79
CA PHE A 226 -16.87 -17.02 10.67
C PHE A 226 -17.82 -18.16 11.09
N ARG A 227 -18.67 -17.93 12.09
CA ARG A 227 -19.66 -18.95 12.48
C ARG A 227 -20.65 -19.22 11.35
N LYS A 228 -21.15 -18.16 10.71
CA LYS A 228 -22.05 -18.28 9.57
C LYS A 228 -21.37 -18.92 8.36
N THR A 229 -20.12 -18.58 8.13
CA THR A 229 -19.29 -19.22 7.10
C THR A 229 -19.22 -20.73 7.31
N LEU A 230 -18.88 -21.19 8.55
CA LEU A 230 -18.80 -22.63 8.87
C LEU A 230 -20.16 -23.34 8.71
N GLU A 231 -21.27 -22.73 9.16
CA GLU A 231 -22.63 -23.27 8.99
C GLU A 231 -22.96 -23.49 7.52
N LEU A 232 -22.68 -22.52 6.66
CA LEU A 232 -22.94 -22.63 5.22
C LEU A 232 -22.03 -23.66 4.54
N CYS A 233 -20.73 -23.70 4.89
CA CYS A 233 -19.82 -24.72 4.41
C CYS A 233 -20.31 -26.13 4.81
N GLN A 234 -20.69 -26.33 6.06
CA GLN A 234 -21.21 -27.61 6.54
C GLN A 234 -22.50 -28.00 5.80
N SER A 235 -23.38 -27.05 5.54
CA SER A 235 -24.59 -27.30 4.75
C SER A 235 -24.27 -27.84 3.35
N VAL A 236 -23.27 -27.24 2.65
CA VAL A 236 -22.85 -27.72 1.34
C VAL A 236 -22.21 -29.10 1.41
N MET A 237 -21.42 -29.37 2.47
CA MET A 237 -20.81 -30.68 2.67
C MET A 237 -21.83 -31.78 2.96
N ASN A 238 -22.86 -31.48 3.76
CA ASN A 238 -23.95 -32.42 4.01
C ASN A 238 -24.73 -32.77 2.72
N ASP A 239 -25.00 -31.78 1.87
CA ASP A 239 -25.65 -32.03 0.59
C ASP A 239 -24.74 -32.84 -0.35
N TYR A 240 -23.43 -32.65 -0.30
CA TYR A 240 -22.46 -33.42 -1.09
C TYR A 240 -22.43 -34.90 -0.67
N GLU A 241 -22.57 -35.22 0.63
CA GLU A 241 -22.70 -36.61 1.09
C GLU A 241 -23.90 -37.32 0.47
N MET A 242 -24.95 -36.58 0.09
CA MET A 242 -26.15 -37.08 -0.55
C MET A 242 -26.11 -37.07 -2.09
N ASP A 243 -25.37 -36.13 -2.67
CA ASP A 243 -25.28 -35.90 -4.12
C ASP A 243 -23.85 -35.53 -4.57
N ASN A 244 -23.15 -36.46 -5.19
CA ASN A 244 -21.80 -36.26 -5.70
C ASN A 244 -21.72 -35.33 -6.92
N GLU A 245 -22.84 -34.94 -7.53
CA GLU A 245 -22.85 -34.01 -8.68
C GLU A 245 -22.36 -32.60 -8.26
N ILE A 246 -22.47 -32.26 -6.99
CA ILE A 246 -22.05 -30.97 -6.44
C ILE A 246 -20.59 -30.92 -5.93
N LYS A 247 -19.78 -31.93 -6.29
CA LYS A 247 -18.38 -32.08 -5.82
C LYS A 247 -17.51 -30.83 -5.95
N ILE A 248 -17.73 -30.00 -7.00
CA ILE A 248 -16.99 -28.77 -7.21
C ILE A 248 -17.28 -27.76 -6.09
N PHE A 249 -18.55 -27.59 -5.74
CA PHE A 249 -18.99 -26.69 -4.68
C PHE A 249 -18.57 -27.19 -3.28
N ALA A 250 -18.63 -28.50 -3.08
CA ALA A 250 -18.12 -29.15 -1.87
C ALA A 250 -16.60 -28.94 -1.72
N GLY A 251 -15.84 -29.09 -2.80
CA GLY A 251 -14.41 -28.79 -2.83
C GLY A 251 -14.08 -27.36 -2.42
N TYR A 252 -14.94 -26.43 -2.77
CA TYR A 252 -14.84 -25.05 -2.35
C TYR A 252 -15.17 -24.87 -0.86
N ALA A 253 -16.29 -25.44 -0.41
CA ALA A 253 -16.74 -25.36 0.96
C ALA A 253 -15.71 -25.94 1.95
N CYS A 254 -15.14 -27.12 1.67
CA CYS A 254 -14.13 -27.72 2.56
C CYS A 254 -12.84 -26.86 2.66
N ASN A 255 -12.43 -26.21 1.56
CA ASN A 255 -11.31 -25.29 1.64
C ASN A 255 -11.62 -24.05 2.48
N TYR A 256 -12.82 -23.47 2.35
CA TYR A 256 -13.24 -22.35 3.18
C TYR A 256 -13.42 -22.71 4.66
N MET A 257 -13.77 -23.97 4.98
CA MET A 257 -13.75 -24.42 6.37
C MET A 257 -12.35 -24.34 6.97
N LEU A 258 -11.32 -24.85 6.27
CA LEU A 258 -9.93 -24.77 6.75
C LEU A 258 -9.46 -23.31 6.88
N ARG A 259 -9.72 -22.48 5.87
CA ARG A 259 -9.39 -21.05 5.90
C ARG A 259 -10.07 -20.33 7.07
N THR A 260 -11.30 -20.73 7.39
CA THR A 260 -12.05 -20.15 8.50
C THR A 260 -11.45 -20.56 9.84
N TYR A 261 -11.09 -21.82 10.04
CA TYR A 261 -10.36 -22.25 11.23
C TYR A 261 -9.01 -21.53 11.39
N ILE A 262 -8.28 -21.32 10.28
CA ILE A 262 -7.06 -20.52 10.28
C ILE A 262 -7.32 -19.08 10.72
N ALA A 263 -8.38 -18.45 10.19
CA ALA A 263 -8.74 -17.07 10.52
C ALA A 263 -9.23 -16.89 11.96
N MET A 264 -9.78 -17.96 12.55
CA MET A 264 -10.18 -18.02 13.95
C MET A 264 -9.05 -18.47 14.89
N GLU A 265 -7.88 -18.82 14.34
CA GLU A 265 -6.76 -19.44 15.08
C GLU A 265 -7.12 -20.74 15.80
N GLU A 266 -8.17 -21.42 15.34
CA GLU A 266 -8.61 -22.71 15.87
C GLU A 266 -7.82 -23.88 15.26
N TRP A 267 -6.50 -23.90 15.51
CA TRP A 267 -5.54 -24.78 14.88
C TRP A 267 -5.85 -26.27 15.05
N GLU A 268 -6.31 -26.70 16.23
CA GLU A 268 -6.66 -28.10 16.49
C GLU A 268 -7.87 -28.55 15.69
N LYS A 269 -8.94 -27.77 15.66
CA LYS A 269 -10.13 -28.09 14.85
C LYS A 269 -9.82 -28.10 13.36
N GLY A 270 -9.00 -27.13 12.91
CA GLY A 270 -8.52 -27.09 11.53
C GLY A 270 -7.71 -28.34 11.19
N TYR A 271 -6.84 -28.79 12.08
CA TYR A 271 -6.05 -29.99 11.88
C TYR A 271 -6.92 -31.25 11.84
N GLU A 272 -7.82 -31.45 12.80
CA GLU A 272 -8.73 -32.59 12.85
C GLU A 272 -9.56 -32.69 11.55
N TYR A 273 -10.18 -31.58 11.16
CA TYR A 273 -11.00 -31.52 9.94
C TYR A 273 -10.18 -31.78 8.67
N GLY A 274 -9.04 -31.12 8.51
CA GLY A 274 -8.20 -31.27 7.33
C GLY A 274 -7.56 -32.65 7.22
N ASN A 275 -7.15 -33.23 8.34
CA ASN A 275 -6.61 -34.59 8.39
C ASN A 275 -7.69 -35.65 8.02
N ASP A 276 -8.92 -35.47 8.51
CA ASP A 276 -10.07 -36.31 8.13
C ASP A 276 -10.32 -36.26 6.62
N LEU A 277 -10.34 -35.06 6.02
CA LEU A 277 -10.45 -34.90 4.58
C LEU A 277 -9.33 -35.60 3.79
N LEU A 278 -8.10 -35.51 4.28
CA LEU A 278 -6.96 -36.15 3.61
C LEU A 278 -6.99 -37.69 3.72
N LEU A 279 -7.59 -38.23 4.78
CA LEU A 279 -7.73 -39.68 4.99
C LEU A 279 -8.92 -40.25 4.24
N ASN A 280 -10.07 -39.59 4.27
CA ASN A 280 -11.34 -40.08 3.73
C ASN A 280 -11.58 -39.66 2.27
N GLY A 281 -10.73 -38.76 1.75
CA GLY A 281 -10.82 -38.23 0.39
C GLY A 281 -11.41 -36.81 0.32
N VAL A 282 -10.96 -36.06 -0.65
CA VAL A 282 -11.43 -34.72 -0.96
C VAL A 282 -12.35 -34.73 -2.18
N PRO A 283 -13.28 -33.79 -2.30
CA PRO A 283 -14.27 -33.80 -3.39
C PRO A 283 -13.68 -33.76 -4.80
N THR A 284 -12.57 -33.01 -5.01
CA THR A 284 -11.92 -32.86 -6.32
C THR A 284 -10.40 -32.79 -6.19
N ALA A 285 -9.68 -33.07 -7.27
CA ALA A 285 -8.23 -32.98 -7.29
C ALA A 285 -7.72 -31.56 -7.00
N ILE A 286 -8.42 -30.53 -7.47
CA ILE A 286 -8.06 -29.14 -7.19
C ILE A 286 -8.33 -28.75 -5.73
N SER A 287 -9.38 -29.30 -5.11
CA SER A 287 -9.63 -29.09 -3.68
C SER A 287 -8.58 -29.79 -2.82
N LEU A 288 -7.98 -30.90 -3.29
CA LEU A 288 -6.83 -31.50 -2.63
C LEU A 288 -5.67 -30.49 -2.51
N MET A 289 -5.34 -29.80 -3.62
CA MET A 289 -4.28 -28.81 -3.60
C MET A 289 -4.56 -27.69 -2.58
N GLY A 290 -5.78 -27.15 -2.59
CA GLY A 290 -6.19 -26.12 -1.63
C GLY A 290 -6.12 -26.62 -0.19
N ASN A 291 -6.64 -27.81 0.08
CA ASN A 291 -6.65 -28.37 1.45
C ASN A 291 -5.24 -28.68 1.96
N VAL A 292 -4.40 -29.28 1.14
CA VAL A 292 -2.99 -29.53 1.52
C VAL A 292 -2.25 -28.22 1.78
N ARG A 293 -2.51 -27.19 0.98
CA ARG A 293 -1.88 -25.87 1.15
C ARG A 293 -2.28 -25.22 2.48
N GLU A 294 -3.55 -25.25 2.84
CA GLU A 294 -4.01 -24.71 4.13
C GLU A 294 -3.50 -25.58 5.31
N MET A 295 -3.43 -26.90 5.14
CA MET A 295 -2.88 -27.81 6.15
C MET A 295 -1.41 -27.56 6.45
N ILE A 296 -0.60 -27.14 5.48
CA ILE A 296 0.80 -26.72 5.70
C ILE A 296 0.85 -25.65 6.79
N LYS A 297 0.03 -24.60 6.67
CA LYS A 297 -0.03 -23.51 7.64
C LYS A 297 -0.56 -23.97 9.00
N ILE A 298 -1.64 -24.77 9.00
CA ILE A 298 -2.22 -25.32 10.24
C ILE A 298 -1.19 -26.15 10.98
N CYS A 299 -0.49 -27.05 10.30
CA CYS A 299 0.53 -27.91 10.90
C CYS A 299 1.71 -27.10 11.46
N ARG A 300 2.13 -26.04 10.79
CA ARG A 300 3.19 -25.16 11.30
C ARG A 300 2.75 -24.47 12.59
N MET A 301 1.55 -23.86 12.60
CA MET A 301 1.04 -23.12 13.73
C MET A 301 0.68 -24.00 14.92
N SER A 302 0.21 -25.24 14.69
CA SER A 302 -0.05 -26.24 15.73
C SER A 302 1.20 -27.03 16.13
N LYS A 303 2.38 -26.68 15.63
CA LYS A 303 3.68 -27.35 15.89
C LYS A 303 3.72 -28.83 15.50
N ARG A 304 2.93 -29.23 14.50
CA ARG A 304 2.88 -30.58 13.93
C ARG A 304 3.81 -30.65 12.73
N TYR A 305 5.09 -30.41 12.95
CA TYR A 305 6.07 -30.17 11.87
C TYR A 305 6.22 -31.35 10.92
N LYS A 306 6.22 -32.62 11.43
CA LYS A 306 6.31 -33.82 10.60
C LYS A 306 5.12 -34.01 9.67
N GLU A 307 3.93 -33.67 10.15
CA GLU A 307 2.72 -33.68 9.33
C GLU A 307 2.75 -32.56 8.29
N GLY A 308 3.22 -31.37 8.68
CA GLY A 308 3.42 -30.24 7.76
C GLY A 308 4.41 -30.59 6.65
N ILE A 309 5.51 -31.26 6.96
CA ILE A 309 6.48 -31.75 5.97
C ILE A 309 5.83 -32.70 4.96
N ARG A 310 5.00 -33.63 5.46
CA ARG A 310 4.23 -34.54 4.57
C ARG A 310 3.29 -33.75 3.65
N CYS A 311 2.63 -32.74 4.16
CA CYS A 311 1.76 -31.87 3.35
C CYS A 311 2.56 -31.11 2.28
N VAL A 312 3.74 -30.55 2.63
CA VAL A 312 4.62 -29.91 1.64
C VAL A 312 4.99 -30.87 0.51
N LYS A 313 5.53 -32.05 0.87
CA LYS A 313 5.91 -33.08 -0.11
C LYS A 313 4.71 -33.47 -0.99
N LYS A 314 3.55 -33.70 -0.38
CA LYS A 314 2.31 -34.03 -1.10
C LYS A 314 1.86 -32.92 -2.05
N TYR A 315 1.95 -31.66 -1.64
CA TYR A 315 1.62 -30.53 -2.51
C TYR A 315 2.53 -30.48 -3.72
N LEU A 316 3.83 -30.55 -3.52
CA LEU A 316 4.83 -30.46 -4.59
C LEU A 316 4.70 -31.59 -5.61
N GLU A 317 4.53 -32.84 -5.14
CA GLU A 317 4.26 -34.00 -5.99
C GLU A 317 2.97 -33.82 -6.82
N SER A 318 1.89 -33.35 -6.18
CA SER A 318 0.60 -33.17 -6.84
C SER A 318 0.60 -31.99 -7.81
N PHE A 319 1.35 -30.92 -7.51
CA PHE A 319 1.44 -29.73 -8.35
C PHE A 319 1.98 -30.06 -9.76
N ASP A 320 3.03 -30.85 -9.85
CA ASP A 320 3.69 -31.18 -11.12
C ASP A 320 2.77 -32.04 -12.04
N VAL A 321 1.87 -32.81 -11.46
CA VAL A 321 0.90 -33.61 -12.20
C VAL A 321 -0.30 -32.74 -12.58
N LEU A 322 -0.95 -32.14 -11.60
CA LEU A 322 -2.25 -31.47 -11.78
C LEU A 322 -2.14 -30.17 -12.60
N SER A 323 -1.03 -29.45 -12.51
CA SER A 323 -0.82 -28.24 -13.32
C SER A 323 -0.81 -28.50 -14.83
N LYS A 324 -0.54 -29.76 -15.25
CA LYS A 324 -0.53 -30.19 -16.66
C LYS A 324 -1.85 -30.81 -17.11
N GLU A 325 -2.58 -31.44 -16.20
CA GLU A 325 -3.73 -32.31 -16.51
C GLU A 325 -5.10 -31.66 -16.27
N ILE A 326 -5.17 -30.59 -15.46
CA ILE A 326 -6.47 -29.99 -15.12
C ILE A 326 -7.11 -29.35 -16.34
N ASN A 327 -8.35 -29.79 -16.61
CA ASN A 327 -9.23 -29.23 -17.62
C ASN A 327 -9.61 -27.79 -17.19
N LYS A 328 -9.54 -26.85 -18.15
CA LYS A 328 -9.84 -25.41 -17.89
C LYS A 328 -11.26 -25.19 -17.36
N GLU A 329 -12.18 -26.14 -17.53
CA GLU A 329 -13.55 -26.07 -16.99
C GLU A 329 -13.65 -26.31 -15.47
N GLU A 330 -12.70 -27.05 -14.87
CA GLU A 330 -12.62 -27.19 -13.40
C GLU A 330 -12.07 -25.95 -12.68
N ILE A 331 -11.58 -24.97 -13.45
CA ILE A 331 -10.94 -23.72 -12.95
C ILE A 331 -12.00 -22.65 -12.61
N TYR A 332 -13.27 -22.96 -12.59
CA TYR A 332 -14.35 -21.97 -12.46
C TYR A 332 -14.45 -21.31 -11.09
N LEU A 333 -13.75 -21.82 -10.09
CA LEU A 333 -13.73 -21.28 -8.73
C LEU A 333 -12.28 -20.95 -8.33
N ASP A 334 -12.13 -19.97 -7.47
CA ASP A 334 -10.88 -19.40 -6.91
C ASP A 334 -9.78 -20.41 -6.44
N LEU A 335 -10.09 -21.71 -6.47
CA LEU A 335 -9.14 -22.78 -6.15
C LEU A 335 -8.00 -22.91 -7.18
N SER A 336 -8.17 -22.42 -8.40
CA SER A 336 -7.14 -22.45 -9.46
C SER A 336 -5.84 -21.74 -9.03
N ARG A 337 -5.90 -20.80 -8.08
CA ARG A 337 -4.73 -20.12 -7.52
C ARG A 337 -3.72 -21.11 -6.94
N TYR A 338 -4.16 -22.23 -6.36
CA TYR A 338 -3.29 -23.23 -5.77
C TYR A 338 -2.42 -23.98 -6.79
N LEU A 339 -2.69 -23.80 -8.08
CA LEU A 339 -1.88 -24.33 -9.19
C LEU A 339 -1.04 -23.25 -9.87
N GLN A 340 -1.00 -22.05 -9.32
CA GLN A 340 -0.14 -21.00 -9.85
C GLN A 340 1.30 -21.17 -9.35
N ALA A 341 2.26 -20.80 -10.22
CA ALA A 341 3.67 -20.86 -9.86
C ALA A 341 3.99 -20.02 -8.60
N SER A 342 3.26 -18.92 -8.38
CA SER A 342 3.40 -18.07 -7.18
C SER A 342 3.05 -18.81 -5.89
N GLU A 343 2.01 -19.64 -5.88
CA GLU A 343 1.66 -20.45 -4.71
C GLU A 343 2.69 -21.55 -4.45
N ARG A 344 3.22 -22.18 -5.51
CA ARG A 344 4.32 -23.15 -5.36
C ARG A 344 5.56 -22.50 -4.71
N GLU A 345 5.88 -21.27 -5.09
CA GLU A 345 6.98 -20.53 -4.44
C GLU A 345 6.73 -20.31 -2.95
N LEU A 346 5.48 -20.00 -2.56
CA LEU A 346 5.11 -19.89 -1.14
C LEU A 346 5.26 -21.24 -0.41
N VAL A 347 4.94 -22.35 -1.07
CA VAL A 347 5.10 -23.68 -0.47
C VAL A 347 6.58 -24.06 -0.30
N TYR A 348 7.48 -23.65 -1.21
CA TYR A 348 8.91 -23.82 -1.00
C TYR A 348 9.38 -23.06 0.26
N GLN A 349 8.89 -21.84 0.47
CA GLN A 349 9.21 -21.06 1.67
C GLN A 349 8.75 -21.77 2.96
N GLU A 350 7.50 -22.25 2.95
CA GLU A 350 6.97 -23.02 4.09
C GLU A 350 7.73 -24.33 4.29
N GLY A 351 8.18 -24.95 3.19
CA GLY A 351 9.01 -26.17 3.22
C GLY A 351 10.35 -25.94 3.90
N ILE A 352 11.01 -24.79 3.65
CA ILE A 352 12.24 -24.41 4.35
C ILE A 352 11.96 -24.26 5.84
N ALA A 353 10.94 -23.49 6.20
CA ALA A 353 10.60 -23.25 7.60
C ALA A 353 10.25 -24.56 8.36
N LEU A 354 9.40 -25.39 7.76
CA LEU A 354 8.99 -26.68 8.34
C LEU A 354 10.13 -27.69 8.40
N GLY A 355 10.98 -27.69 7.37
CA GLY A 355 12.16 -28.56 7.33
C GLY A 355 13.15 -28.24 8.45
N ILE A 356 13.40 -26.96 8.71
CA ILE A 356 14.26 -26.54 9.84
C ILE A 356 13.60 -26.91 11.19
N LEU A 357 12.31 -26.61 11.37
CA LEU A 357 11.59 -26.91 12.60
C LEU A 357 11.38 -28.40 12.84
N GLY A 358 11.31 -29.20 11.81
CA GLY A 358 11.09 -30.64 11.85
C GLY A 358 12.32 -31.49 11.59
N GLU A 359 13.50 -30.88 11.45
CA GLU A 359 14.79 -31.51 11.25
C GLU A 359 14.88 -32.38 9.96
N ASP A 360 14.27 -31.87 8.85
CA ASP A 360 14.32 -32.51 7.51
C ASP A 360 15.20 -31.69 6.56
N GLU A 361 16.52 -31.89 6.65
CA GLU A 361 17.50 -31.15 5.85
C GLU A 361 17.33 -31.37 4.34
N GLU A 362 16.90 -32.58 3.91
CA GLU A 362 16.66 -32.88 2.50
C GLU A 362 15.51 -32.03 1.93
N LEU A 363 14.45 -31.83 2.69
CA LEU A 363 13.35 -30.95 2.30
C LEU A 363 13.81 -29.49 2.21
N VAL A 364 14.60 -29.02 3.20
CA VAL A 364 15.14 -27.66 3.21
C VAL A 364 15.95 -27.41 1.94
N ASP A 365 16.92 -28.28 1.65
CA ASP A 365 17.79 -28.12 0.47
C ASP A 365 16.99 -28.22 -0.85
N THR A 366 16.05 -29.16 -0.94
CA THR A 366 15.17 -29.31 -2.11
C THR A 366 14.36 -28.04 -2.36
N CYS A 367 13.70 -27.51 -1.33
CA CYS A 367 12.88 -26.29 -1.45
C CYS A 367 13.75 -25.08 -1.78
N PHE A 368 14.90 -24.93 -1.10
CA PHE A 368 15.83 -23.83 -1.31
C PHE A 368 16.35 -23.76 -2.76
N ARG A 369 16.78 -24.91 -3.30
CA ARG A 369 17.28 -25.00 -4.70
C ARG A 369 16.18 -24.82 -5.73
N SER A 370 14.94 -25.18 -5.41
CA SER A 370 13.81 -25.11 -6.34
C SER A 370 13.17 -23.73 -6.43
N MET A 371 13.39 -22.86 -5.45
CA MET A 371 12.87 -21.49 -5.45
C MET A 371 13.41 -20.65 -6.60
N ASN A 372 12.56 -19.83 -7.19
CA ASN A 372 12.97 -18.82 -8.17
C ASN A 372 13.39 -17.53 -7.47
N TRP A 373 14.64 -17.44 -7.09
CA TRP A 373 15.21 -16.30 -6.36
C TRP A 373 15.21 -14.98 -7.12
N ASP A 374 14.94 -14.98 -8.42
CA ASP A 374 14.80 -13.74 -9.21
C ASP A 374 13.38 -13.14 -9.08
N LYS A 375 12.37 -13.98 -8.92
CA LYS A 375 10.95 -13.60 -8.89
C LYS A 375 10.30 -13.74 -7.52
N SER A 376 10.77 -14.68 -6.71
CA SER A 376 10.13 -15.10 -5.46
C SER A 376 10.01 -14.07 -4.35
N PRO A 377 10.89 -13.11 -4.22
CA PRO A 377 10.98 -12.43 -2.93
C PRO A 377 9.92 -11.37 -2.67
N PHE A 378 9.00 -11.14 -3.56
CA PHE A 378 7.95 -10.12 -3.33
C PHE A 378 6.95 -10.51 -2.23
N SER A 379 6.99 -11.75 -1.74
CA SER A 379 6.06 -12.29 -0.75
C SER A 379 6.70 -13.19 0.31
N LEU A 380 8.01 -13.05 0.58
CA LEU A 380 8.61 -13.74 1.72
C LEU A 380 7.93 -13.26 3.01
N TYR A 381 7.32 -14.20 3.72
CA TYR A 381 6.87 -13.91 5.06
C TYR A 381 8.10 -13.58 5.94
N PRO A 382 8.03 -12.54 6.80
CA PRO A 382 9.17 -12.14 7.61
C PRO A 382 9.82 -13.28 8.42
N ASP A 383 9.00 -14.15 8.99
CA ASP A 383 9.45 -15.33 9.73
C ASP A 383 10.12 -16.39 8.85
N THR A 384 9.68 -16.54 7.59
CA THR A 384 10.32 -17.44 6.63
C THR A 384 11.70 -16.93 6.23
N LEU A 385 11.85 -15.63 6.08
CA LEU A 385 13.18 -15.04 5.83
C LEU A 385 14.14 -15.30 6.99
N ASP A 386 13.64 -15.27 8.24
CA ASP A 386 14.43 -15.63 9.41
C ASP A 386 15.00 -17.07 9.28
N TYR A 387 14.17 -18.04 8.89
CA TYR A 387 14.61 -19.42 8.66
C TYR A 387 15.59 -19.55 7.49
N ILE A 388 15.39 -18.81 6.41
CA ILE A 388 16.31 -18.79 5.27
C ILE A 388 17.69 -18.27 5.71
N ILE A 389 17.74 -17.18 6.46
CA ILE A 389 18.98 -16.61 6.97
C ILE A 389 19.64 -17.58 7.96
N GLU A 390 18.87 -18.21 8.82
CA GLU A 390 19.34 -19.23 9.74
C GLU A 390 19.97 -20.40 8.97
N TYR A 391 19.28 -20.93 7.97
CA TYR A 391 19.81 -21.99 7.12
C TYR A 391 21.14 -21.60 6.45
N LEU A 392 21.18 -20.42 5.82
CA LEU A 392 22.41 -19.91 5.17
C LEU A 392 23.56 -19.73 6.16
N SER A 393 23.29 -19.53 7.45
CA SER A 393 24.33 -19.40 8.48
C SER A 393 24.91 -20.72 8.97
N TYR A 394 24.26 -21.87 8.72
CA TYR A 394 24.69 -23.20 9.19
C TYR A 394 25.42 -24.03 8.16
N ILE A 395 25.13 -23.84 6.87
CA ILE A 395 25.63 -24.69 5.79
C ILE A 395 27.04 -24.29 5.36
N GLU A 396 27.77 -25.22 4.76
CA GLU A 396 28.98 -24.92 4.01
C GLU A 396 28.66 -24.08 2.79
N PHE A 397 29.58 -23.18 2.43
CA PHE A 397 29.34 -22.14 1.43
C PHE A 397 29.40 -22.71 0.01
N GLU A 398 28.30 -23.18 -0.51
CA GLU A 398 28.16 -23.55 -1.92
C GLU A 398 27.85 -22.32 -2.80
N GLU A 399 28.17 -22.43 -4.11
CA GLU A 399 27.95 -21.34 -5.07
C GLU A 399 26.51 -20.84 -5.09
N ILE A 400 25.52 -21.76 -5.05
CA ILE A 400 24.09 -21.41 -5.01
C ILE A 400 23.73 -20.61 -3.78
N HIS A 401 24.27 -20.94 -2.61
CA HIS A 401 23.99 -20.23 -1.36
C HIS A 401 24.55 -18.81 -1.41
N ASN A 402 25.75 -18.65 -1.96
CA ASN A 402 26.36 -17.35 -2.17
C ASN A 402 25.54 -16.49 -3.12
N GLU A 403 25.06 -17.03 -4.25
CA GLU A 403 24.20 -16.28 -5.18
C GLU A 403 22.88 -15.86 -4.56
N VAL A 404 22.25 -16.73 -3.77
CA VAL A 404 21.00 -16.38 -3.04
C VAL A 404 21.26 -15.28 -2.01
N TRP A 405 22.33 -15.41 -1.22
CA TRP A 405 22.71 -14.38 -0.25
C TRP A 405 22.93 -13.02 -0.90
N LYS A 406 23.67 -13.00 -2.02
CA LYS A 406 23.86 -11.77 -2.81
C LYS A 406 22.54 -11.15 -3.23
N LYS A 407 21.60 -11.95 -3.74
CA LYS A 407 20.29 -11.48 -4.18
C LYS A 407 19.43 -10.95 -3.03
N LEU A 408 19.44 -11.58 -1.87
CA LEU A 408 18.72 -11.12 -0.69
C LEU A 408 19.26 -9.78 -0.17
N CYS A 409 20.59 -9.65 -0.09
CA CYS A 409 21.23 -8.47 0.47
C CYS A 409 21.10 -7.19 -0.37
N ILE A 410 20.82 -7.30 -1.68
CA ILE A 410 20.62 -6.12 -2.55
C ILE A 410 19.18 -5.62 -2.61
N LYS A 411 18.22 -6.34 -2.03
CA LYS A 411 16.83 -5.98 -2.05
C LYS A 411 16.49 -5.17 -0.80
N GLU A 412 16.23 -3.88 -0.97
CA GLU A 412 15.89 -2.96 0.11
C GLU A 412 14.76 -3.46 1.01
N LEU A 413 13.80 -4.19 0.45
CA LEU A 413 12.68 -4.79 1.19
C LEU A 413 13.12 -5.74 2.31
N PHE A 414 14.23 -6.44 2.14
CA PHE A 414 14.73 -7.45 3.10
C PHE A 414 15.73 -6.91 4.09
N VAL A 415 16.31 -5.75 3.81
CA VAL A 415 17.35 -5.14 4.67
C VAL A 415 16.89 -5.06 6.13
N PRO A 416 15.69 -4.56 6.48
CA PRO A 416 15.27 -4.47 7.88
C PRO A 416 15.19 -5.83 8.58
N GLN A 417 14.79 -6.88 7.85
CA GLN A 417 14.67 -8.22 8.41
C GLN A 417 16.03 -8.89 8.57
N ILE A 418 16.95 -8.69 7.61
CA ILE A 418 18.32 -9.17 7.70
C ILE A 418 19.02 -8.48 8.88
N GLU A 419 18.87 -7.17 9.04
CA GLU A 419 19.39 -6.42 10.19
C GLU A 419 18.88 -6.93 11.53
N LYS A 420 17.57 -7.19 11.62
CA LYS A 420 16.95 -7.77 12.81
C LYS A 420 17.57 -9.13 13.16
N ASN A 421 17.86 -9.97 12.16
CA ASN A 421 18.54 -11.26 12.37
C ASN A 421 19.99 -11.08 12.79
N ILE A 422 20.71 -10.16 12.17
CA ILE A 422 22.08 -9.83 12.60
C ILE A 422 22.11 -9.43 14.06
N GLN A 423 21.18 -8.58 14.50
CA GLN A 423 21.07 -8.19 15.91
C GLN A 423 20.74 -9.38 16.84
N LYS A 424 19.85 -10.28 16.42
CA LYS A 424 19.51 -11.49 17.19
C LYS A 424 20.72 -12.40 17.41
N TYR A 425 21.61 -12.53 16.43
CA TYR A 425 22.81 -13.39 16.54
C TYR A 425 23.96 -12.75 17.31
N ARG A 426 23.87 -11.47 17.63
CA ARG A 426 24.90 -10.74 18.40
C ARG A 426 25.22 -11.35 19.77
N GLU A 427 24.24 -12.06 20.37
CA GLU A 427 24.41 -12.76 21.65
C GLU A 427 25.33 -14.00 21.56
N SER A 428 25.64 -14.50 20.35
CA SER A 428 26.52 -15.62 20.09
C SER A 428 27.61 -15.21 19.14
N GLU A 429 28.83 -15.01 19.68
CA GLU A 429 29.99 -14.54 18.92
C GLU A 429 30.29 -15.44 17.69
N GLU A 430 30.20 -16.74 17.82
CA GLU A 430 30.45 -17.70 16.73
C GLU A 430 29.40 -17.53 15.59
N LYS A 431 28.11 -17.44 15.94
CA LYS A 431 27.03 -17.26 14.96
C LYS A 431 27.10 -15.89 14.30
N TYR A 432 27.45 -14.86 15.07
CA TYR A 432 27.58 -13.50 14.59
C TYR A 432 28.74 -13.39 13.59
N GLU A 433 29.89 -13.91 13.93
CA GLU A 433 31.08 -13.98 13.03
C GLU A 433 30.72 -14.69 11.73
N LYS A 434 30.09 -15.88 11.81
CA LYS A 434 29.72 -16.68 10.64
C LYS A 434 28.71 -15.92 9.76
N LEU A 435 27.72 -15.28 10.33
CA LEU A 435 26.77 -14.48 9.57
C LEU A 435 27.42 -13.27 8.90
N LEU A 436 28.29 -12.55 9.60
CA LEU A 436 29.02 -11.42 9.03
C LEU A 436 30.01 -11.86 7.93
N SER A 437 30.61 -13.04 8.04
CA SER A 437 31.52 -13.57 7.02
C SER A 437 30.83 -13.75 5.65
N LEU A 438 29.52 -13.96 5.61
CA LEU A 438 28.78 -14.07 4.36
C LEU A 438 28.83 -12.78 3.52
N PHE A 439 29.05 -11.63 4.13
CA PHE A 439 29.16 -10.35 3.42
C PHE A 439 30.49 -10.19 2.71
N GLU A 440 31.55 -10.95 3.09
CA GLU A 440 32.84 -10.93 2.42
C GLU A 440 32.72 -11.36 0.95
N TYR A 441 31.86 -12.31 0.66
CA TYR A 441 31.65 -12.85 -0.69
C TYR A 441 30.73 -12.02 -1.56
N ASN A 442 30.02 -11.03 -0.96
CA ASN A 442 29.09 -10.18 -1.70
C ASN A 442 29.77 -8.89 -2.16
N MET A 443 30.14 -8.83 -3.45
CA MET A 443 30.84 -7.68 -4.05
C MET A 443 29.91 -6.57 -4.56
N HIS A 444 28.62 -6.64 -4.28
CA HIS A 444 27.68 -5.62 -4.72
C HIS A 444 27.96 -4.25 -4.05
N ASP A 445 27.75 -3.15 -4.79
CA ASP A 445 28.05 -1.78 -4.33
C ASP A 445 26.96 -1.17 -3.41
N SER A 446 26.13 -1.99 -2.76
CA SER A 446 25.14 -1.54 -1.78
C SER A 446 25.83 -1.09 -0.49
N TRP A 447 25.35 0.04 0.08
CA TRP A 447 25.86 0.55 1.36
C TRP A 447 25.69 -0.48 2.49
N PHE A 448 24.57 -1.20 2.49
CA PHE A 448 24.24 -2.22 3.48
C PHE A 448 25.28 -3.36 3.49
N ILE A 449 25.64 -3.86 2.31
CA ILE A 449 26.65 -4.91 2.17
C ILE A 449 28.00 -4.39 2.61
N LYS A 450 28.38 -3.19 2.18
CA LYS A 450 29.65 -2.55 2.58
C LYS A 450 29.74 -2.35 4.09
N LYS A 451 28.64 -1.94 4.73
CA LYS A 451 28.56 -1.78 6.19
C LYS A 451 28.93 -3.06 6.92
N TYR A 452 28.25 -4.17 6.63
CA TYR A 452 28.47 -5.42 7.35
C TYR A 452 29.79 -6.10 6.97
N ARG A 453 30.27 -5.90 5.75
CA ARG A 453 31.63 -6.27 5.37
C ARG A 453 32.68 -5.45 6.15
N PHE A 454 32.45 -4.15 6.32
CA PHE A 454 33.28 -3.31 7.18
C PHE A 454 33.28 -3.83 8.62
N TYR A 455 32.10 -4.14 9.20
CA TYR A 455 32.01 -4.70 10.55
C TYR A 455 32.76 -6.03 10.67
N TYR A 456 32.59 -6.94 9.73
CA TYR A 456 33.34 -8.21 9.70
C TYR A 456 34.86 -8.00 9.73
N HIS A 457 35.36 -7.14 8.86
CA HIS A 457 36.79 -6.82 8.81
C HIS A 457 37.30 -6.15 10.10
N MET A 458 36.54 -5.25 10.69
CA MET A 458 36.98 -4.54 11.89
C MET A 458 36.95 -5.41 13.14
N LEU A 459 35.97 -6.30 13.24
CA LEU A 459 35.78 -7.16 14.42
C LEU A 459 36.65 -8.42 14.37
N TYR A 460 36.72 -9.11 13.23
CA TYR A 460 37.25 -10.46 13.12
C TYR A 460 38.51 -10.58 12.27
N VAL A 461 38.58 -9.97 11.11
CA VAL A 461 39.67 -10.12 10.16
C VAL A 461 40.87 -9.23 10.45
N LYS A 462 40.58 -8.00 10.98
CA LYS A 462 41.59 -7.00 11.35
C LYS A 462 42.66 -6.72 10.26
N LYS A 463 42.24 -6.72 9.00
CA LYS A 463 43.13 -6.51 7.82
C LYS A 463 43.41 -5.04 7.50
N TRP A 464 42.56 -4.11 7.96
CA TRP A 464 42.67 -2.71 7.56
C TRP A 464 43.57 -1.91 8.51
N SER A 465 44.41 -1.04 7.93
CA SER A 465 45.05 0.00 8.71
C SER A 465 44.03 0.99 9.25
N LYS A 466 44.39 1.72 10.30
CA LYS A 466 43.55 2.79 10.84
C LYS A 466 43.10 3.77 9.76
N GLU A 467 43.99 4.23 8.91
CA GLU A 467 43.74 5.17 7.83
C GLU A 467 42.77 4.58 6.78
N SER A 468 42.97 3.34 6.36
CA SER A 468 42.07 2.65 5.42
C SER A 468 40.68 2.43 6.01
N ALA A 469 40.58 2.19 7.32
CA ALA A 469 39.29 2.03 8.01
C ALA A 469 38.54 3.37 8.11
N GLU A 470 39.25 4.48 8.40
CA GLU A 470 38.70 5.83 8.43
C GLU A 470 38.18 6.26 7.05
N ASP A 471 38.92 5.95 5.98
CA ASP A 471 38.54 6.24 4.59
C ASP A 471 37.31 5.42 4.18
N GLU A 472 37.24 4.12 4.50
CA GLU A 472 36.10 3.27 4.17
C GLU A 472 34.86 3.70 4.97
N LEU A 473 35.01 4.06 6.23
CA LEU A 473 33.92 4.59 7.02
C LEU A 473 33.40 5.91 6.44
N SER A 474 34.28 6.80 5.99
CA SER A 474 33.89 8.04 5.28
C SER A 474 33.10 7.74 4.02
N ASN A 475 33.53 6.75 3.22
CA ASN A 475 32.83 6.30 2.00
C ASN A 475 31.44 5.71 2.29
N LEU A 476 31.31 4.97 3.40
CA LEU A 476 30.05 4.43 3.85
C LEU A 476 29.07 5.56 4.21
N LEU A 477 29.51 6.52 5.03
CA LEU A 477 28.69 7.66 5.45
C LEU A 477 28.30 8.56 4.29
N GLU A 478 29.14 8.71 3.26
CA GLU A 478 28.81 9.50 2.08
C GLU A 478 27.69 8.86 1.26
N LYS A 479 27.64 7.53 1.16
CA LYS A 479 26.74 6.81 0.27
C LYS A 479 25.47 6.25 0.93
N THR A 480 25.44 6.14 2.25
CA THR A 480 24.30 5.52 2.95
C THR A 480 23.08 6.43 3.00
N ALA A 481 21.91 5.84 2.82
CA ALA A 481 20.64 6.52 3.06
C ALA A 481 20.31 6.64 4.56
N ASN A 482 20.83 5.72 5.39
CA ASN A 482 20.61 5.72 6.84
C ASN A 482 21.85 6.25 7.57
N PRO A 483 21.67 7.01 8.67
CA PRO A 483 22.76 7.52 9.47
C PRO A 483 23.41 6.39 10.29
N LEU A 484 24.45 5.75 9.73
CA LEU A 484 25.16 4.63 10.38
C LEU A 484 25.61 4.94 11.81
N LEU A 485 25.94 6.20 12.10
CA LEU A 485 26.44 6.63 13.41
C LEU A 485 25.42 6.50 14.57
N ILE A 486 24.27 5.88 14.34
CA ILE A 486 23.28 5.59 15.38
C ILE A 486 23.45 4.18 15.98
N GLU A 487 24.23 3.31 15.35
CA GLU A 487 24.37 1.92 15.76
C GLU A 487 25.44 1.75 16.84
N ASP A 488 25.11 1.08 17.93
CA ASP A 488 26.06 0.82 19.03
C ASP A 488 27.30 0.05 18.55
N ASP A 489 27.13 -0.90 17.59
CA ASP A 489 28.23 -1.64 16.99
C ASP A 489 29.28 -0.74 16.35
N LEU A 490 28.84 0.29 15.64
CA LEU A 490 29.75 1.22 15.01
C LEU A 490 30.50 2.05 16.03
N TRP A 491 29.84 2.47 17.13
CA TRP A 491 30.50 3.19 18.22
C TRP A 491 31.57 2.33 18.88
N ASP A 492 31.27 1.04 19.11
CA ASP A 492 32.23 0.09 19.68
C ASP A 492 33.42 -0.14 18.74
N ILE A 493 33.17 -0.27 17.43
CA ILE A 493 34.26 -0.37 16.42
C ILE A 493 35.12 0.88 16.42
N ILE A 494 34.52 2.08 16.40
CA ILE A 494 35.25 3.35 16.39
C ILE A 494 36.14 3.45 17.63
N LYS A 495 35.59 3.17 18.81
CA LYS A 495 36.29 3.26 20.09
C LYS A 495 37.39 2.22 20.23
N ASN A 496 37.07 0.95 19.93
CA ASN A 496 38.01 -0.16 20.11
C ASN A 496 39.20 -0.13 19.13
N ASN A 497 39.03 0.51 17.97
CA ASN A 497 40.06 0.66 16.95
C ASN A 497 40.68 2.09 16.92
N ASP A 498 40.29 2.94 17.88
CA ASP A 498 40.80 4.32 18.00
C ASP A 498 40.66 5.11 16.69
N LEU A 499 39.51 4.94 15.96
CA LEU A 499 39.23 5.67 14.73
C LEU A 499 38.91 7.12 15.00
N SER A 500 39.50 8.02 14.19
CA SER A 500 39.23 9.45 14.30
C SER A 500 37.91 9.82 13.58
N LEU A 501 36.82 9.92 14.33
CA LEU A 501 35.54 10.35 13.76
C LEU A 501 35.63 11.76 13.13
N GLU A 502 36.48 12.62 13.65
CA GLU A 502 36.71 13.94 13.09
C GLU A 502 37.26 13.87 11.66
N LYS A 503 38.27 13.03 11.41
CA LYS A 503 38.78 12.79 10.05
C LYS A 503 37.70 12.21 9.14
N VAL A 504 36.97 11.23 9.64
CA VAL A 504 35.86 10.59 8.91
C VAL A 504 34.83 11.62 8.45
N ILE A 505 34.40 12.50 9.35
CA ILE A 505 33.41 13.56 9.05
C ILE A 505 33.97 14.60 8.08
N TYR A 506 35.25 14.95 8.17
CA TYR A 506 35.89 15.90 7.24
C TYR A 506 35.95 15.37 5.80
N ASN A 507 36.04 14.08 5.63
CA ASN A 507 36.11 13.45 4.32
C ASN A 507 34.75 13.30 3.61
N ILE A 508 33.62 13.46 4.33
CA ILE A 508 32.30 13.45 3.71
C ILE A 508 31.97 14.82 3.09
N SER A 509 31.14 14.85 2.04
CA SER A 509 30.67 16.11 1.46
C SER A 509 29.82 16.91 2.45
N HIS A 510 29.90 18.25 2.35
CA HIS A 510 29.12 19.11 3.24
C HIS A 510 27.61 18.87 3.11
N ILE A 511 27.12 18.68 1.89
CA ILE A 511 25.69 18.40 1.63
C ILE A 511 25.27 17.11 2.34
N ARG A 512 26.06 16.07 2.25
CA ARG A 512 25.77 14.78 2.91
C ARG A 512 25.77 14.93 4.43
N TRP A 513 26.72 15.67 4.98
CA TRP A 513 26.77 15.96 6.40
C TRP A 513 25.50 16.63 6.91
N LEU A 514 24.98 17.63 6.17
CA LEU A 514 23.71 18.28 6.53
C LEU A 514 22.53 17.31 6.58
N HIS A 515 22.49 16.34 5.65
CA HIS A 515 21.47 15.29 5.65
C HIS A 515 21.59 14.37 6.87
N ILE A 516 22.79 13.87 7.17
CA ILE A 516 23.05 12.99 8.31
C ILE A 516 22.60 13.66 9.62
N VAL A 517 22.94 14.92 9.83
CA VAL A 517 22.58 15.65 11.04
C VAL A 517 21.06 15.81 11.17
N ARG A 518 20.36 16.11 10.09
CA ARG A 518 18.88 16.21 10.10
C ARG A 518 18.22 14.88 10.45
N GLU A 519 18.66 13.79 9.82
CA GLU A 519 18.15 12.44 10.09
C GLU A 519 18.38 12.04 11.56
N TRP A 520 19.53 12.35 12.15
CA TRP A 520 19.78 12.10 13.56
C TRP A 520 18.77 12.79 14.46
N MET A 521 18.48 14.07 14.21
CA MET A 521 17.53 14.82 15.03
C MET A 521 16.12 14.25 14.92
N GLU A 522 15.69 13.85 13.73
CA GLU A 522 14.38 13.19 13.52
C GLU A 522 14.28 11.87 14.26
N LEU A 523 15.32 11.03 14.19
CA LEU A 523 15.38 9.75 14.90
C LEU A 523 15.44 9.93 16.41
N GLY A 524 16.14 10.97 16.88
CA GLY A 524 16.15 11.35 18.28
C GLY A 524 14.78 11.73 18.81
N LEU A 525 14.00 12.51 18.06
CA LEU A 525 12.61 12.84 18.42
C LEU A 525 11.72 11.59 18.50
N LYS A 526 11.99 10.56 17.70
CA LYS A 526 11.33 9.25 17.75
C LYS A 526 11.87 8.34 18.86
N LYS A 527 12.83 8.81 19.65
CA LYS A 527 13.54 8.06 20.72
C LYS A 527 14.26 6.80 20.20
N GLN A 528 14.71 6.82 18.97
CA GLN A 528 15.46 5.74 18.33
C GLN A 528 16.98 5.94 18.46
N VAL A 529 17.44 7.15 18.84
CA VAL A 529 18.85 7.53 18.92
C VAL A 529 19.07 8.44 20.13
N ASP A 530 20.19 8.27 20.80
CA ASP A 530 20.65 9.15 21.86
C ASP A 530 21.48 10.31 21.26
N ILE A 531 20.79 11.42 20.97
CA ILE A 531 21.40 12.60 20.35
C ILE A 531 22.34 13.32 21.32
N ASP A 532 22.04 13.30 22.61
CA ASP A 532 22.86 13.97 23.64
C ASP A 532 24.26 13.32 23.67
N ARG A 533 24.31 11.98 23.62
CA ARG A 533 25.57 11.21 23.53
C ARG A 533 26.35 11.51 22.26
N ILE A 534 25.68 11.61 21.09
CA ILE A 534 26.34 11.95 19.82
C ILE A 534 26.93 13.36 19.88
N TYR A 535 26.16 14.30 20.41
CA TYR A 535 26.57 15.71 20.51
C TYR A 535 27.83 15.88 21.38
N GLU A 536 27.84 15.24 22.56
CA GLU A 536 28.97 15.22 23.47
C GLU A 536 30.21 14.56 22.83
N PHE A 537 30.02 13.39 22.19
CA PHE A 537 31.12 12.66 21.56
C PHE A 537 31.82 13.45 20.44
N LEU A 538 31.10 14.27 19.71
CA LEU A 538 31.65 15.10 18.65
C LEU A 538 32.37 16.36 19.17
N HIS A 539 32.37 16.61 20.48
CA HIS A 539 32.94 17.83 21.11
C HIS A 539 32.52 19.12 20.40
N ILE A 540 31.24 19.20 20.03
CA ILE A 540 30.70 20.27 19.18
C ILE A 540 30.79 21.65 19.84
N GLU A 541 30.68 21.73 21.16
CA GLU A 541 30.74 23.00 21.90
C GLU A 541 32.05 23.76 21.71
N GLU A 542 33.14 23.05 21.57
CA GLU A 542 34.50 23.60 21.43
C GLU A 542 34.80 24.08 20.01
N LYS A 543 33.97 23.73 19.02
CA LYS A 543 34.25 23.94 17.59
C LYS A 543 33.51 25.16 17.03
N GLN A 544 34.18 25.86 16.10
CA GLN A 544 33.65 27.08 15.45
C GLN A 544 33.47 26.94 13.91
N ASP A 545 33.80 25.80 13.37
CA ASP A 545 33.62 25.55 11.93
C ASP A 545 32.14 25.49 11.53
N ILE A 546 31.87 25.61 10.23
CA ILE A 546 30.50 25.72 9.71
C ILE A 546 29.69 24.45 9.91
N ARG A 547 30.34 23.27 9.89
CA ARG A 547 29.68 21.96 10.11
C ARG A 547 29.20 21.83 11.55
N SER A 548 30.07 22.18 12.48
CA SER A 548 29.76 22.19 13.92
C SER A 548 28.68 23.22 14.27
N GLN A 549 28.68 24.38 13.63
CA GLN A 549 27.62 25.39 13.82
C GLN A 549 26.24 24.84 13.35
N PHE A 550 26.21 24.08 12.28
CA PHE A 550 24.96 23.43 11.84
C PHE A 550 24.49 22.39 12.87
N VAL A 551 25.38 21.59 13.43
CA VAL A 551 25.03 20.63 14.50
C VAL A 551 24.50 21.36 15.73
N LYS A 552 25.14 22.45 16.18
CA LYS A 552 24.64 23.27 17.29
C LYS A 552 23.23 23.79 17.04
N LEU A 553 22.99 24.32 15.84
CA LEU A 553 21.68 24.79 15.41
C LEU A 553 20.62 23.66 15.48
N LYS A 554 20.91 22.51 14.89
CA LYS A 554 19.98 21.40 14.85
C LYS A 554 19.78 20.70 16.19
N TYR A 555 20.83 20.67 17.02
CA TYR A 555 20.72 20.17 18.39
C TYR A 555 19.84 21.06 19.26
N LYS A 556 19.95 22.38 19.14
CA LYS A 556 19.05 23.31 19.83
C LYS A 556 17.60 23.15 19.39
N GLU A 557 17.38 22.97 18.09
CA GLU A 557 16.07 22.64 17.53
C GLU A 557 15.51 21.34 18.14
N TYR A 558 16.34 20.28 18.20
CA TYR A 558 15.98 19.02 18.82
C TYR A 558 15.62 19.18 20.30
N GLN A 559 16.43 19.93 21.09
CA GLN A 559 16.15 20.17 22.50
C GLN A 559 14.79 20.85 22.69
N ILE A 560 14.50 21.84 21.88
CA ILE A 560 13.20 22.52 21.88
C ILE A 560 12.09 21.54 21.52
N CYS A 561 12.18 20.82 20.40
CA CYS A 561 11.11 19.95 19.89
C CYS A 561 10.84 18.73 20.78
N ARG A 562 11.85 18.15 21.48
CA ARG A 562 11.63 17.00 22.36
C ARG A 562 10.83 17.34 23.62
N ASN A 563 10.80 18.59 24.03
CA ASN A 563 10.09 19.09 25.22
C ASN A 563 8.57 19.29 24.97
N ASN A 564 8.08 19.06 23.76
CA ASN A 564 6.69 19.25 23.34
C ASN A 564 5.61 18.46 24.13
N SER A 565 5.99 17.62 25.07
CA SER A 565 5.06 16.76 25.85
C SER A 565 4.85 17.16 27.31
N LYS A 566 5.50 18.24 27.77
CA LYS A 566 5.36 18.75 29.16
C LYS A 566 5.06 20.24 29.11
N GLU A 567 4.35 20.72 30.14
CA GLU A 567 4.03 22.14 30.35
C GLU A 567 5.19 23.06 29.92
N ILE A 568 4.86 23.95 28.98
CA ILE A 568 5.80 24.86 28.35
C ILE A 568 6.35 25.78 29.47
N ASP A 569 7.61 25.62 29.79
CA ASP A 569 8.31 26.30 30.87
C ASP A 569 8.60 27.78 30.50
N ASN A 570 8.80 28.63 31.53
CA ASN A 570 9.05 30.09 31.40
C ASN A 570 10.31 30.47 30.59
N ASN A 571 11.08 29.49 30.10
CA ASN A 571 12.31 29.68 29.31
C ASN A 571 12.12 29.63 27.80
N ILE A 572 10.89 29.40 27.28
CA ILE A 572 10.63 29.23 25.84
C ILE A 572 11.18 30.40 25.02
N LEU A 573 10.97 31.63 25.48
CA LEU A 573 11.41 32.80 24.74
C LEU A 573 12.94 32.82 24.63
N SER A 574 13.65 32.46 25.68
CA SER A 574 15.11 32.35 25.69
C SER A 574 15.62 31.29 24.74
N ASP A 575 14.96 30.13 24.71
CA ASP A 575 15.33 29.03 23.83
C ASP A 575 15.12 29.37 22.34
N ILE A 576 14.03 30.08 22.03
CA ILE A 576 13.74 30.54 20.67
C ILE A 576 14.70 31.66 20.26
N GLU A 577 15.08 32.58 21.18
CA GLU A 577 16.06 33.62 20.94
C GLU A 577 17.44 33.02 20.64
N GLU A 578 17.86 32.03 21.43
CA GLU A 578 19.14 31.35 21.23
C GLU A 578 19.13 30.57 19.89
N TYR A 579 18.08 29.80 19.61
CA TYR A 579 17.94 29.10 18.32
C TYR A 579 17.99 30.07 17.14
N SER A 580 17.28 31.19 17.23
CA SER A 580 17.25 32.19 16.16
C SER A 580 18.60 32.85 15.96
N THR A 581 19.34 33.10 17.04
CA THR A 581 20.70 33.64 17.01
C THR A 581 21.66 32.66 16.33
N LEU A 582 21.64 31.39 16.70
CA LEU A 582 22.43 30.33 16.08
C LEU A 582 22.09 30.17 14.57
N SER A 583 20.82 30.21 14.25
CA SER A 583 20.34 30.11 12.88
C SER A 583 20.80 31.28 12.02
N MET A 584 20.61 32.50 12.47
CA MET A 584 21.06 33.70 11.74
C MET A 584 22.58 33.74 11.60
N ALA A 585 23.33 33.35 12.63
CA ALA A 585 24.79 33.26 12.57
C ALA A 585 25.27 32.20 11.53
N TYR A 586 24.59 31.09 11.44
CA TYR A 586 24.88 30.04 10.46
C TYR A 586 24.53 30.47 9.03
N PHE A 587 23.30 30.92 8.79
CA PHE A 587 22.83 31.25 7.44
C PHE A 587 23.51 32.49 6.86
N SER A 588 23.90 33.49 7.69
CA SER A 588 24.68 34.64 7.26
C SER A 588 26.08 34.31 6.70
N LYS A 589 26.60 33.12 7.01
CA LYS A 589 27.88 32.63 6.46
C LYS A 589 27.70 31.88 5.14
N ILE A 590 26.50 31.37 4.87
CA ILE A 590 26.19 30.54 3.69
C ILE A 590 25.57 31.36 2.57
N TYR A 591 24.67 32.26 2.94
CA TYR A 591 23.91 33.05 1.98
C TYR A 591 24.43 34.46 1.84
N ASN A 592 24.34 35.01 0.66
CA ASN A 592 24.68 36.40 0.42
C ASN A 592 23.69 37.33 1.13
N SER A 593 24.17 38.54 1.55
CA SER A 593 23.38 39.52 2.32
C SER A 593 22.05 39.90 1.64
N PHE A 594 21.97 39.90 0.31
CA PHE A 594 20.73 40.23 -0.42
C PHE A 594 19.57 39.28 -0.12
N VAL A 595 19.84 38.01 0.30
CA VAL A 595 18.82 37.03 0.66
C VAL A 595 18.08 37.44 1.94
N PHE A 596 18.69 38.27 2.80
CA PHE A 596 18.10 38.76 4.04
C PHE A 596 17.27 40.04 3.88
N GLU A 597 17.16 40.56 2.64
CA GLU A 597 16.23 41.65 2.30
C GLU A 597 14.80 41.11 2.27
N GLU A 598 13.82 41.92 2.69
CA GLU A 598 12.42 41.49 2.84
C GLU A 598 11.84 40.86 1.56
N GLU A 599 12.23 41.34 0.39
CA GLU A 599 11.78 40.86 -0.92
C GLU A 599 12.34 39.46 -1.28
N ASN A 600 13.47 39.09 -0.74
CA ASN A 600 14.22 37.88 -1.07
C ASN A 600 14.20 36.82 0.03
N ILE A 601 13.68 37.15 1.20
CA ILE A 601 13.77 36.35 2.41
C ILE A 601 13.21 34.93 2.27
N THR A 602 12.25 34.74 1.38
CA THR A 602 11.65 33.44 1.06
C THR A 602 12.61 32.45 0.39
N MET A 603 13.81 32.91 0.03
CA MET A 603 14.91 32.05 -0.47
C MET A 603 15.59 31.29 0.65
N LEU A 604 15.43 31.70 1.90
CA LEU A 604 15.97 30.97 3.05
C LEU A 604 15.20 29.65 3.28
N PRO A 605 15.89 28.62 3.75
CA PRO A 605 15.22 27.41 4.22
C PRO A 605 14.35 27.70 5.46
N PRO A 606 13.43 26.78 5.83
CA PRO A 606 12.50 26.97 6.94
C PRO A 606 13.13 27.48 8.24
N GLU A 607 14.29 26.96 8.59
CA GLU A 607 15.05 27.31 9.80
C GLU A 607 15.53 28.76 9.75
N GLY A 608 16.05 29.19 8.60
CA GLY A 608 16.55 30.57 8.41
C GLY A 608 15.40 31.57 8.32
N LEU A 609 14.32 31.20 7.65
CA LEU A 609 13.13 32.02 7.52
C LEU A 609 12.43 32.23 8.89
N PHE A 610 12.35 31.16 9.70
CA PHE A 610 11.86 31.24 11.08
C PHE A 610 12.67 32.22 11.90
N ALA A 611 13.99 32.02 11.89
CA ALA A 611 14.92 32.87 12.69
C ALA A 611 14.83 34.34 12.28
N PHE A 612 14.72 34.63 10.99
CA PHE A 612 14.53 36.00 10.51
C PHE A 612 13.25 36.63 11.08
N TYR A 613 12.11 35.93 10.98
CA TYR A 613 10.84 36.45 11.49
C TYR A 613 10.85 36.60 13.02
N ILE A 614 11.48 35.67 13.76
CA ILE A 614 11.62 35.81 15.21
C ILE A 614 12.50 37.02 15.57
N THR A 615 13.65 37.20 14.91
CA THR A 615 14.53 38.34 15.14
C THR A 615 13.78 39.66 14.92
N LYS A 616 13.04 39.77 13.81
CA LYS A 616 12.21 40.94 13.52
C LYS A 616 11.06 41.10 14.52
N ALA A 617 10.45 40.03 14.96
CA ALA A 617 9.39 40.05 15.96
C ALA A 617 9.91 40.62 17.27
N LEU A 618 11.07 40.16 17.74
CA LEU A 618 11.70 40.65 18.98
C LEU A 618 12.10 42.13 18.91
N GLU A 619 12.58 42.59 17.74
CA GLU A 619 12.84 44.03 17.50
C GLU A 619 11.53 44.84 17.66
N GLN A 620 10.41 44.40 17.06
CA GLN A 620 9.12 45.10 17.19
C GLN A 620 8.59 45.07 18.63
N LYS A 621 8.77 43.96 19.33
CA LYS A 621 8.41 43.86 20.77
C LYS A 621 9.18 44.86 21.60
N LYS A 622 10.50 45.02 21.37
CA LYS A 622 11.34 46.01 22.05
C LYS A 622 10.91 47.48 21.78
N GLN A 623 10.37 47.72 20.57
CA GLN A 623 9.84 49.03 20.17
C GLN A 623 8.40 49.26 20.67
N GLY A 624 7.77 48.30 21.31
CA GLY A 624 6.40 48.36 21.81
C GLY A 624 5.32 48.11 20.75
N ASP A 625 5.66 47.77 19.51
CA ASP A 625 4.70 47.39 18.47
C ASP A 625 4.32 45.93 18.62
N ILE A 626 3.37 45.67 19.50
CA ILE A 626 2.87 44.33 19.79
C ILE A 626 2.06 43.75 18.61
N SER A 627 1.42 44.61 17.82
CA SER A 627 0.68 44.17 16.64
C SER A 627 1.61 43.52 15.62
N SER A 628 2.69 44.20 15.25
CA SER A 628 3.70 43.68 14.33
C SER A 628 4.45 42.49 14.93
N TYR A 629 4.71 42.46 16.23
CA TYR A 629 5.27 41.32 16.94
C TYR A 629 4.40 40.06 16.72
N CYS A 630 3.10 40.14 16.99
CA CYS A 630 2.19 39.00 16.82
C CYS A 630 2.09 38.51 15.34
N LYS A 631 2.03 39.46 14.40
CA LYS A 631 2.02 39.10 12.95
C LYS A 631 3.28 38.35 12.54
N LEU A 632 4.43 38.77 13.04
CA LEU A 632 5.70 38.12 12.73
C LEU A 632 5.85 36.74 13.40
N LEU A 633 5.33 36.56 14.62
CA LEU A 633 5.24 35.23 15.26
C LEU A 633 4.39 34.25 14.46
N VAL A 634 3.26 34.71 13.88
CA VAL A 634 2.45 33.87 12.99
C VAL A 634 3.24 33.45 11.75
N LYS A 635 3.94 34.38 11.10
CA LYS A 635 4.81 34.09 9.96
C LYS A 635 5.92 33.11 10.33
N ALA A 636 6.56 33.27 11.48
CA ALA A 636 7.58 32.35 11.98
C ALA A 636 7.03 30.93 12.15
N GLY A 637 5.88 30.77 12.81
CA GLY A 637 5.23 29.47 13.00
C GLY A 637 4.73 28.82 11.69
N GLN A 638 4.47 29.62 10.65
CA GLN A 638 4.17 29.11 9.31
C GLN A 638 5.43 28.65 8.57
N ALA A 639 6.53 29.35 8.77
CA ALA A 639 7.80 29.02 8.12
C ALA A 639 8.40 27.70 8.63
N HIS A 640 8.25 27.40 9.92
CA HIS A 640 8.84 26.21 10.54
C HIS A 640 7.80 25.40 11.32
N PRO A 641 7.21 24.33 10.73
CA PRO A 641 6.14 23.55 11.37
C PRO A 641 6.51 22.99 12.75
N GLY A 642 7.74 22.53 12.96
CA GLY A 642 8.23 22.01 14.24
C GLY A 642 8.25 23.05 15.38
N MET A 643 8.33 24.34 15.05
CA MET A 643 8.35 25.45 16.00
C MET A 643 6.98 26.15 16.19
N ARG A 644 5.96 25.67 15.48
CA ARG A 644 4.64 26.33 15.44
C ARG A 644 3.97 26.42 16.80
N GLU A 645 4.02 25.35 17.60
CA GLU A 645 3.35 25.34 18.91
C GLU A 645 3.97 26.35 19.87
N TYR A 646 5.27 26.57 19.80
CA TYR A 646 5.96 27.59 20.62
C TYR A 646 5.54 29.00 20.23
N CYS A 647 5.42 29.27 18.93
CA CYS A 647 4.87 30.55 18.47
C CYS A 647 3.44 30.79 18.96
N LYS A 648 2.62 29.74 19.00
CA LYS A 648 1.25 29.81 19.53
C LYS A 648 1.23 30.13 21.04
N GLU A 649 2.11 29.52 21.80
CA GLU A 649 2.19 29.81 23.23
C GLU A 649 2.64 31.27 23.51
N LEU A 650 3.66 31.76 22.78
CA LEU A 650 4.05 33.15 22.85
C LEU A 650 2.88 34.11 22.51
N LEU A 651 2.09 33.74 21.49
CA LEU A 651 0.87 34.48 21.12
C LEU A 651 -0.19 34.41 22.23
N LYS A 652 -0.40 33.27 22.88
CA LYS A 652 -1.33 33.11 24.00
C LYS A 652 -0.89 33.93 25.21
N GLU A 653 0.40 33.99 25.50
CA GLU A 653 0.93 34.83 26.57
C GLU A 653 0.66 36.31 26.32
N GLU A 654 0.91 36.81 25.12
CA GLU A 654 0.58 38.19 24.76
C GLU A 654 -0.95 38.43 24.75
N GLN A 655 -1.75 37.46 24.32
CA GLN A 655 -3.21 37.52 24.42
C GLN A 655 -3.70 37.57 25.87
N LYS A 656 -3.06 36.83 26.80
CA LYS A 656 -3.34 36.91 28.23
C LYS A 656 -2.97 38.31 28.79
N ARG A 657 -1.81 38.83 28.39
CA ARG A 657 -1.42 40.21 28.74
C ARG A 657 -2.41 41.24 28.19
N TYR A 658 -2.83 41.09 26.94
CA TYR A 658 -3.80 41.99 26.33
C TYR A 658 -5.23 41.85 26.92
N LYS A 659 -5.67 40.66 27.32
CA LYS A 659 -6.93 40.50 28.10
C LYS A 659 -6.87 41.25 29.42
N TYR A 660 -5.75 41.20 30.12
CA TYR A 660 -5.54 41.99 31.37
C TYR A 660 -5.59 43.48 31.10
N ILE A 661 -5.06 43.95 29.98
CA ILE A 661 -5.07 45.35 29.57
C ILE A 661 -6.46 45.76 28.96
N LYS A 662 -7.21 44.80 28.39
CA LYS A 662 -8.54 45.03 27.74
C LYS A 662 -9.73 45.06 28.71
N GLU A 663 -9.57 44.60 29.90
CA GLU A 663 -10.54 44.96 30.97
C GLU A 663 -10.57 46.46 31.19
N GLU A 664 -9.52 47.21 30.77
CA GLU A 664 -9.48 48.68 30.79
C GLU A 664 -9.75 49.43 29.47
N LYS A 665 -9.70 48.76 28.28
CA LYS A 665 -10.00 49.41 26.97
C LYS A 665 -10.65 48.47 25.98
N LYS A 666 -11.89 48.82 25.55
CA LYS A 666 -12.63 48.19 24.45
C LYS A 666 -11.99 48.54 23.10
N GLU A 667 -11.17 47.68 22.54
CA GLU A 667 -10.87 47.72 21.10
C GLU A 667 -10.81 46.30 20.54
N GLU A 668 -11.51 46.08 19.40
CA GLU A 668 -11.71 44.80 18.77
C GLU A 668 -10.42 44.18 18.23
N ASN A 669 -10.32 42.89 18.29
CA ASN A 669 -9.14 42.05 18.13
C ASN A 669 -8.65 42.01 16.66
N GLU A 670 -7.46 42.58 16.35
CA GLU A 670 -6.83 42.47 15.01
C GLU A 670 -6.66 41.02 14.53
N PHE A 671 -6.54 40.07 15.47
CA PHE A 671 -6.45 38.63 15.12
C PHE A 671 -7.78 38.09 14.57
N GLU A 672 -8.93 38.49 15.13
CA GLU A 672 -10.23 38.14 14.59
C GLU A 672 -10.46 38.77 13.22
N LEU A 673 -9.94 40.00 13.04
CA LEU A 673 -9.99 40.69 11.77
C LEU A 673 -9.13 39.97 10.71
N LEU A 674 -7.93 39.55 11.08
CA LEU A 674 -7.04 38.82 10.18
C LEU A 674 -7.56 37.40 9.87
N ALA A 675 -8.08 36.73 10.88
CA ALA A 675 -8.76 35.44 10.70
C ALA A 675 -9.98 35.58 9.79
N SER A 676 -10.76 36.64 9.96
CA SER A 676 -11.89 36.98 9.09
C SER A 676 -11.45 37.25 7.65
N GLN A 677 -10.36 38.02 7.44
CA GLN A 677 -9.80 38.26 6.10
C GLN A 677 -9.30 36.97 5.43
N ILE A 678 -8.65 36.10 6.20
CA ILE A 678 -8.20 34.78 5.67
C ILE A 678 -9.41 33.91 5.33
N LYS A 679 -10.46 33.89 6.18
CA LYS A 679 -11.72 33.19 5.91
C LYS A 679 -12.39 33.72 4.66
N GLU A 680 -12.39 35.04 4.45
CA GLU A 680 -12.96 35.68 3.27
C GLU A 680 -12.15 35.32 2.00
N LYS A 681 -10.83 35.28 2.12
CA LYS A 681 -9.95 34.82 1.03
C LYS A 681 -10.18 33.34 0.70
N ILE A 682 -10.37 32.49 1.70
CA ILE A 682 -10.75 31.08 1.50
C ILE A 682 -12.08 30.98 0.76
N ARG A 683 -13.09 31.75 1.16
CA ARG A 683 -14.37 31.80 0.45
C ARG A 683 -14.24 32.29 -0.99
N GLY A 684 -13.35 33.26 -1.25
CA GLY A 684 -13.00 33.71 -2.59
C GLY A 684 -12.41 32.58 -3.42
N LEU A 685 -11.43 31.87 -2.89
CA LEU A 685 -10.77 30.74 -3.55
C LEU A 685 -11.74 29.57 -3.82
N ILE A 686 -12.66 29.30 -2.90
CA ILE A 686 -13.72 28.30 -3.06
C ILE A 686 -14.67 28.71 -4.19
N LYS A 687 -15.07 30.00 -4.25
CA LYS A 687 -15.92 30.54 -5.32
C LYS A 687 -15.26 30.51 -6.70
N GLU A 688 -13.94 30.63 -6.74
CA GLU A 688 -13.12 30.57 -7.97
C GLU A 688 -12.74 29.13 -8.34
N GLU A 689 -13.30 28.13 -7.63
CA GLU A 689 -12.99 26.69 -7.78
C GLU A 689 -11.49 26.36 -7.61
N ASN A 690 -10.73 27.22 -6.93
CA ASN A 690 -9.31 27.07 -6.70
C ASN A 690 -9.06 26.37 -5.36
N PHE A 691 -9.37 25.06 -5.31
CA PHE A 691 -9.45 24.29 -4.07
C PHE A 691 -8.09 23.97 -3.44
N GLU A 692 -7.01 23.85 -4.20
CA GLU A 692 -5.68 23.53 -3.65
C GLU A 692 -5.14 24.63 -2.71
N PRO A 693 -5.09 25.91 -3.11
CA PRO A 693 -4.75 26.97 -2.18
C PRO A 693 -5.77 27.12 -1.04
N ALA A 694 -7.06 26.88 -1.29
CA ALA A 694 -8.08 26.93 -0.26
C ALA A 694 -7.83 25.88 0.84
N ARG A 695 -7.48 24.65 0.48
CA ARG A 695 -7.11 23.57 1.41
C ARG A 695 -5.91 23.95 2.27
N LEU A 696 -4.88 24.54 1.65
CA LEU A 696 -3.68 24.98 2.36
C LEU A 696 -4.02 26.06 3.40
N PHE A 697 -4.83 27.06 3.04
CA PHE A 697 -5.27 28.11 3.95
C PHE A 697 -6.16 27.58 5.05
N ILE A 698 -7.09 26.66 4.75
CA ILE A 698 -7.95 26.03 5.76
C ILE A 698 -7.13 25.19 6.72
N ALA A 699 -6.20 24.36 6.23
CA ALA A 699 -5.34 23.57 7.09
C ALA A 699 -4.49 24.43 8.03
N ASN A 700 -3.99 25.56 7.53
CA ASN A 700 -3.24 26.51 8.34
C ASN A 700 -4.14 27.23 9.37
N LEU A 701 -5.35 27.62 8.95
CA LEU A 701 -6.29 28.31 9.83
C LEU A 701 -6.89 27.39 10.90
N GLU A 702 -7.18 26.13 10.55
CA GLU A 702 -7.65 25.09 11.48
C GLU A 702 -6.63 24.79 12.57
N GLN A 703 -5.33 24.82 12.25
CA GLN A 703 -4.28 24.68 13.25
C GLN A 703 -4.16 25.88 14.19
N LEU A 704 -4.55 27.06 13.74
CA LEU A 704 -4.54 28.29 14.55
C LEU A 704 -5.87 28.45 15.33
N LEU A 705 -6.96 27.96 14.80
CA LEU A 705 -8.32 28.07 15.32
C LEU A 705 -9.03 26.70 15.25
N PRO A 706 -8.57 25.68 15.98
CA PRO A 706 -9.07 24.31 15.80
C PRO A 706 -10.55 24.10 16.17
N MET A 707 -11.14 25.00 16.97
CA MET A 707 -12.53 24.94 17.42
C MET A 707 -13.42 25.97 16.74
N ASP A 708 -12.95 26.65 15.70
CA ASP A 708 -13.71 27.67 14.99
C ASP A 708 -14.71 26.98 14.03
N GLU A 709 -16.01 27.16 14.36
CA GLU A 709 -17.12 26.54 13.61
C GLU A 709 -17.08 26.90 12.12
N GLU A 710 -16.71 28.14 11.81
CA GLU A 710 -16.65 28.63 10.44
C GLU A 710 -15.53 28.03 9.62
N VAL A 711 -14.37 27.76 10.25
CA VAL A 711 -13.27 27.02 9.61
C VAL A 711 -13.68 25.58 9.32
N GLN A 712 -14.44 24.97 10.23
CA GLN A 712 -14.98 23.61 10.02
C GLN A 712 -16.05 23.59 8.93
N GLU A 713 -16.84 24.64 8.79
CA GLU A 713 -17.80 24.77 7.68
C GLU A 713 -17.08 24.96 6.34
N LEU A 714 -16.08 25.83 6.27
CA LEU A 714 -15.27 26.04 5.06
C LEU A 714 -14.56 24.75 4.62
N LYS A 715 -14.12 23.93 5.57
CA LYS A 715 -13.52 22.62 5.30
C LYS A 715 -14.52 21.63 4.69
N LYS A 716 -15.78 21.66 5.13
CA LYS A 716 -16.85 20.82 4.56
C LYS A 716 -17.21 21.19 3.12
N LEU A 717 -16.96 22.44 2.71
CA LEU A 717 -17.27 22.91 1.36
C LEU A 717 -16.24 22.53 0.32
N ILE A 718 -15.06 22.01 0.73
CA ILE A 718 -13.95 21.64 -0.17
C ILE A 718 -13.55 20.16 -0.07
N ASN A 719 -14.18 19.43 0.84
CA ASN A 719 -14.13 17.97 0.92
C ASN A 719 -15.31 17.34 0.19
#